data_de868266d7faa245731fa0f1722638d7
#
_entry.id   de868266d7faa245731fa0f1722638d7
#
_cell.length_a   1.000
_cell.length_b   1.000
_cell.length_c   1.000
_cell.angle_alpha   90.00
_cell.angle_beta   90.00
_cell.angle_gamma   90.00
#
_symmetry.space_group_name_H-M   'P 1'
#
loop_
_entity.id
_entity.type
_entity.pdbx_description
1 polymer ?
#
loop_
_entity_poly.entity_id
_entity_poly.type
_entity_poly.pdbx_seq_one_letter_code
_entity_poly.pdbx_strand_id
1 'polypeptide(L)'
;MLAGNAGHPAVGARLVRTGLAALGWREEDDGVPERRGALAARMVITLAYLEAEQGRADYGLRLLDRAEPAVAAADCGHLHSQRGLMLLRTGRWAEALGQLTTAEPLAGGDPELQARVLLNRSVVHLNTGDVRLARGDLRRSASIAADAGLALLAAKATQNLGYCDLLAGDIPAALHQFDVAARAYEATAPGMLPVLATDRARALLAAGLAEDAAVALDGVIAAFRRQRLDQNLGEAELNRAQAARAAGDLAAARRWAGLAMRRFQARGNDSWAALAELTRLGAAFRSARAAGRGHGRIAAQALLVADRLRTHGLPRDAAFAELIAARAFTAARQPAAAARCLAAVGGRRLPLEAVLLRRLARAELAAGDGRTRAALAELRAGLATVHARRGQLGSLDLQTGTAALGAELADVGLRLVLASGSPRQVFSWLERSRAQSFRVRPVRPPADPEAAAVLAELRQLGFLVRTAELSGRQPDPVHVARRAELQRRVRQESWRASGQGAASAVAGAADVTAALAASGHVLVSFAVHDGRMLAVTVTGGRFLLMPLGDLAVAAEATWRLTADLDALAGRRLPARLATVIRESVRSQLAVLDGQLLAPLSPALGQRGDQDAGLVIVPVGVLSAVPWGMLPGLRGRAVTVCPSASAWLASWQGAHGFAASARPDAATGPLLVAGPGLRHAVPEVTDVAAVYPGSRPLVGGAATVDATLRGLDGAQLAHLAAHGHHDQQNVLFSRLDLADGPLMAYDVQRLSAPPRQVVLSACDVGRAVVRPGDEVLGFTAALLHIGTPTVVSSVSRVADEVAFGVMTAYHRALSTGAGPARALALAATDEPLTPFVCFGAG
;
A
#
# COMPACT_ATOMS: atom_id res chain seq x y z
N MET A 1 33.33 -24.19 -3.69
CA MET A 1 32.66 -22.96 -3.29
C MET A 1 32.05 -22.24 -4.49
N LEU A 2 32.84 -21.86 -5.54
CA LEU A 2 32.29 -21.13 -6.71
C LEU A 2 31.13 -21.84 -7.40
N ALA A 3 31.18 -23.16 -7.61
CA ALA A 3 30.07 -23.92 -8.19
C ALA A 3 28.80 -23.96 -7.31
N GLY A 4 28.97 -23.96 -5.99
CA GLY A 4 27.85 -23.88 -5.04
C GLY A 4 27.19 -22.49 -5.05
N ASN A 5 27.99 -21.43 -5.05
CA ASN A 5 27.51 -20.04 -5.14
C ASN A 5 26.85 -19.73 -6.49
N ALA A 6 27.21 -20.46 -7.56
CA ALA A 6 26.59 -20.38 -8.88
C ALA A 6 25.32 -21.22 -9.06
N GLY A 7 24.80 -21.84 -7.98
CA GLY A 7 23.60 -22.67 -8.02
C GLY A 7 23.81 -24.11 -8.51
N HIS A 8 25.05 -24.60 -8.50
CA HIS A 8 25.41 -25.97 -8.91
C HIS A 8 26.06 -26.80 -7.79
N PRO A 9 25.38 -26.96 -6.60
CA PRO A 9 25.98 -27.64 -5.45
C PRO A 9 26.38 -29.10 -5.75
N ALA A 10 25.61 -29.81 -6.57
CA ALA A 10 25.93 -31.18 -6.97
C ALA A 10 27.22 -31.30 -7.79
N VAL A 11 27.52 -30.32 -8.65
CA VAL A 11 28.80 -30.28 -9.39
C VAL A 11 29.96 -29.97 -8.45
N GLY A 12 29.76 -28.98 -7.56
CA GLY A 12 30.75 -28.66 -6.53
C GLY A 12 31.07 -29.84 -5.63
N ALA A 13 30.08 -30.57 -5.16
CA ALA A 13 30.25 -31.77 -4.32
C ALA A 13 31.04 -32.84 -5.02
N ARG A 14 30.76 -33.09 -6.29
CA ARG A 14 31.59 -34.08 -7.11
C ARG A 14 33.03 -33.64 -7.21
N LEU A 15 33.33 -32.39 -7.53
CA LEU A 15 34.69 -31.87 -7.63
C LEU A 15 35.46 -32.01 -6.32
N VAL A 16 34.80 -31.68 -5.19
CA VAL A 16 35.39 -31.81 -3.85
C VAL A 16 35.68 -33.30 -3.53
N ARG A 17 34.74 -34.19 -3.84
CA ARG A 17 34.95 -35.65 -3.68
C ARG A 17 36.12 -36.15 -4.51
N THR A 18 36.24 -35.73 -5.76
CA THR A 18 37.40 -36.09 -6.61
C THR A 18 38.71 -35.61 -5.97
N GLY A 19 38.77 -34.41 -5.46
CA GLY A 19 39.94 -33.91 -4.75
C GLY A 19 40.24 -34.66 -3.43
N LEU A 20 39.21 -35.00 -2.67
CA LEU A 20 39.33 -35.79 -1.43
C LEU A 20 39.85 -37.21 -1.74
N ALA A 21 39.36 -37.86 -2.79
CA ALA A 21 39.81 -39.15 -3.23
C ALA A 21 41.32 -39.12 -3.64
N ALA A 22 41.76 -38.03 -4.29
CA ALA A 22 43.17 -37.83 -4.62
C ALA A 22 44.04 -37.61 -3.37
N LEU A 23 43.48 -37.24 -2.24
CA LEU A 23 44.15 -37.17 -0.93
C LEU A 23 44.08 -38.51 -0.17
N GLY A 24 43.44 -39.53 -0.73
CA GLY A 24 43.28 -40.83 -0.11
C GLY A 24 42.09 -40.96 0.85
N TRP A 25 41.14 -39.97 0.84
CA TRP A 25 39.91 -40.03 1.66
C TRP A 25 38.76 -40.65 0.91
N ARG A 26 38.04 -41.56 1.58
CA ARG A 26 36.77 -42.15 1.11
C ARG A 26 35.64 -41.83 2.08
N GLU A 27 34.43 -41.73 1.58
CA GLU A 27 33.24 -41.45 2.40
C GLU A 27 32.97 -42.49 3.49
N GLU A 28 33.49 -43.68 3.31
CA GLU A 28 33.35 -44.83 4.23
C GLU A 28 34.39 -44.79 5.37
N ASP A 29 35.44 -43.96 5.27
CA ASP A 29 36.50 -43.88 6.26
C ASP A 29 36.02 -43.22 7.55
N ASP A 30 36.37 -43.73 8.75
CA ASP A 30 35.94 -43.20 10.05
C ASP A 30 36.62 -41.89 10.46
N GLY A 31 37.49 -41.33 9.65
CA GLY A 31 38.24 -40.07 9.88
C GLY A 31 38.81 -39.45 8.63
N VAL A 32 39.68 -38.45 8.84
CA VAL A 32 40.40 -37.75 7.75
C VAL A 32 41.84 -38.32 7.76
N PRO A 33 42.47 -38.59 6.57
CA PRO A 33 43.81 -39.13 6.51
C PRO A 33 44.82 -38.26 7.25
N GLU A 34 45.73 -38.88 8.06
CA GLU A 34 46.79 -38.15 8.81
C GLU A 34 47.70 -37.34 7.87
N ARG A 35 48.03 -37.89 6.71
CA ARG A 35 48.84 -37.23 5.73
C ARG A 35 48.07 -36.17 4.99
N ARG A 36 48.41 -34.87 5.15
CA ARG A 36 47.65 -33.72 4.65
C ARG A 36 46.25 -33.55 5.28
N GLY A 37 46.04 -34.02 6.52
CA GLY A 37 44.80 -34.01 7.22
C GLY A 37 44.09 -32.65 7.28
N ALA A 38 44.85 -31.59 7.54
CA ALA A 38 44.31 -30.22 7.55
C ALA A 38 43.67 -29.78 6.22
N LEU A 39 44.32 -30.14 5.08
CA LEU A 39 43.76 -29.82 3.74
C LEU A 39 42.49 -30.65 3.49
N ALA A 40 42.52 -31.95 3.82
CA ALA A 40 41.36 -32.81 3.68
C ALA A 40 40.21 -32.33 4.56
N ALA A 41 40.46 -31.92 5.79
CA ALA A 41 39.45 -31.37 6.70
C ALA A 41 38.79 -30.12 6.14
N ARG A 42 39.55 -29.16 5.58
CA ARG A 42 39.01 -28.00 4.88
C ARG A 42 38.10 -28.37 3.70
N MET A 43 38.48 -29.41 2.93
CA MET A 43 37.67 -29.88 1.82
C MET A 43 36.40 -30.55 2.31
N VAL A 44 36.45 -31.31 3.41
CA VAL A 44 35.28 -31.94 4.02
C VAL A 44 34.33 -30.87 4.57
N ILE A 45 34.81 -29.79 5.18
CA ILE A 45 34.00 -28.61 5.61
C ILE A 45 33.26 -28.04 4.39
N THR A 46 33.92 -27.91 3.24
CA THR A 46 33.27 -27.44 2.01
C THR A 46 32.25 -28.45 1.47
N LEU A 47 32.56 -29.74 1.51
CA LEU A 47 31.64 -30.80 1.08
C LEU A 47 30.37 -30.80 1.93
N ALA A 48 30.52 -30.69 3.24
CA ALA A 48 29.41 -30.65 4.17
C ALA A 48 28.37 -29.56 3.81
N TYR A 49 28.84 -28.36 3.49
CA TYR A 49 27.96 -27.28 3.02
C TYR A 49 27.24 -27.61 1.72
N LEU A 50 27.97 -28.16 0.73
CA LEU A 50 27.40 -28.53 -0.57
C LEU A 50 26.35 -29.65 -0.45
N GLU A 51 26.52 -30.55 0.53
CA GLU A 51 25.54 -31.61 0.86
C GLU A 51 24.28 -30.99 1.50
N ALA A 52 24.45 -30.05 2.41
CA ALA A 52 23.32 -29.36 3.04
C ALA A 52 22.48 -28.57 2.03
N GLU A 53 23.13 -27.90 1.06
CA GLU A 53 22.41 -27.22 -0.05
C GLU A 53 21.59 -28.19 -0.91
N GLN A 54 22.01 -29.46 -0.99
CA GLN A 54 21.27 -30.52 -1.67
C GLN A 54 20.18 -31.18 -0.81
N GLY A 55 19.90 -30.64 0.41
CA GLY A 55 18.89 -31.17 1.31
C GLY A 55 19.38 -32.27 2.24
N ARG A 56 20.68 -32.57 2.26
CA ARG A 56 21.30 -33.59 3.10
C ARG A 56 22.05 -32.97 4.29
N ALA A 57 21.39 -32.06 5.00
CA ALA A 57 22.00 -31.28 6.07
C ALA A 57 22.56 -32.15 7.23
N ASP A 58 21.80 -33.17 7.67
CA ASP A 58 22.25 -34.07 8.74
C ASP A 58 23.49 -34.89 8.32
N TYR A 59 23.56 -35.26 7.03
CA TYR A 59 24.75 -35.90 6.51
C TYR A 59 25.95 -34.94 6.50
N GLY A 60 25.73 -33.72 6.08
CA GLY A 60 26.76 -32.67 6.14
C GLY A 60 27.26 -32.38 7.55
N LEU A 61 26.37 -32.36 8.56
CA LEU A 61 26.76 -32.21 9.97
C LEU A 61 27.65 -33.38 10.44
N ARG A 62 27.29 -34.62 10.11
CA ARG A 62 28.15 -35.79 10.40
C ARG A 62 29.52 -35.69 9.71
N LEU A 63 29.59 -35.13 8.49
CA LEU A 63 30.88 -34.88 7.84
C LEU A 63 31.73 -33.87 8.62
N LEU A 64 31.14 -32.83 9.21
CA LEU A 64 31.84 -31.87 10.07
C LEU A 64 32.34 -32.54 11.37
N ASP A 65 31.53 -33.41 12.02
CA ASP A 65 31.91 -34.14 13.21
C ASP A 65 33.12 -35.06 12.96
N ARG A 66 33.15 -35.69 11.78
CA ARG A 66 34.29 -36.55 11.33
C ARG A 66 35.55 -35.73 11.00
N ALA A 67 35.39 -34.51 10.51
CA ALA A 67 36.52 -33.64 10.15
C ALA A 67 37.15 -32.98 11.40
N GLU A 68 36.37 -32.73 12.45
CA GLU A 68 36.75 -31.94 13.63
C GLU A 68 38.05 -32.36 14.27
N PRO A 69 38.35 -33.67 14.48
CA PRO A 69 39.62 -34.09 15.10
C PRO A 69 40.88 -33.76 14.28
N ALA A 70 40.71 -33.58 12.95
CA ALA A 70 41.82 -33.31 12.06
C ALA A 70 41.93 -31.84 11.65
N VAL A 71 41.03 -30.99 12.17
CA VAL A 71 41.02 -29.54 11.88
C VAL A 71 42.15 -28.87 12.63
N ALA A 72 43.00 -28.13 11.87
CA ALA A 72 44.04 -27.33 12.51
C ALA A 72 43.44 -26.21 13.36
N ALA A 73 44.14 -25.82 14.44
CA ALA A 73 43.67 -24.76 15.35
C ALA A 73 43.28 -23.46 14.62
N ALA A 74 43.99 -23.09 13.57
CA ALA A 74 43.70 -21.94 12.73
C ALA A 74 42.39 -22.08 11.93
N ASP A 75 41.91 -23.29 11.68
CA ASP A 75 40.72 -23.60 10.92
C ASP A 75 39.47 -23.89 11.75
N CYS A 76 39.61 -23.97 13.08
CA CYS A 76 38.48 -24.21 14.01
C CYS A 76 37.38 -23.13 13.82
N GLY A 77 37.77 -21.87 13.61
CA GLY A 77 36.82 -20.79 13.31
C GLY A 77 35.98 -21.06 12.05
N HIS A 78 36.58 -21.60 11.01
CA HIS A 78 35.89 -22.00 9.79
C HIS A 78 34.93 -23.18 10.02
N LEU A 79 35.35 -24.19 10.79
CA LEU A 79 34.49 -25.35 11.16
C LEU A 79 33.20 -24.88 11.86
N HIS A 80 33.37 -24.12 12.96
CA HIS A 80 32.24 -23.63 13.75
C HIS A 80 31.35 -22.67 12.94
N SER A 81 31.93 -21.79 12.12
CA SER A 81 31.20 -20.90 11.22
C SER A 81 30.35 -21.70 10.21
N GLN A 82 30.92 -22.75 9.64
CA GLN A 82 30.24 -23.59 8.66
C GLN A 82 29.13 -24.43 9.31
N ARG A 83 29.39 -25.02 10.48
CA ARG A 83 28.37 -25.74 11.26
C ARG A 83 27.23 -24.80 11.65
N GLY A 84 27.55 -23.60 12.11
CA GLY A 84 26.56 -22.55 12.44
C GLY A 84 25.71 -22.17 11.25
N LEU A 85 26.29 -21.98 10.05
CA LEU A 85 25.55 -21.68 8.84
C LEU A 85 24.60 -22.82 8.44
N MET A 86 25.01 -24.07 8.53
CA MET A 86 24.16 -25.21 8.21
C MET A 86 22.99 -25.35 9.18
N LEU A 87 23.22 -25.16 10.47
CA LEU A 87 22.18 -25.14 11.51
C LEU A 87 21.21 -23.99 11.31
N LEU A 88 21.72 -22.79 10.93
CA LEU A 88 20.89 -21.65 10.54
C LEU A 88 19.96 -21.98 9.36
N ARG A 89 20.49 -22.61 8.31
CA ARG A 89 19.74 -22.97 7.10
C ARG A 89 18.67 -24.04 7.34
N THR A 90 18.84 -24.88 8.35
CA THR A 90 17.88 -25.90 8.77
C THR A 90 16.94 -25.44 9.89
N GLY A 91 17.04 -24.18 10.32
CA GLY A 91 16.14 -23.60 11.34
C GLY A 91 16.46 -24.03 12.78
N ARG A 92 17.65 -24.58 13.04
CA ARG A 92 18.14 -24.95 14.39
C ARG A 92 18.82 -23.75 15.06
N TRP A 93 18.01 -22.70 15.35
CA TRP A 93 18.50 -21.37 15.73
C TRP A 93 19.39 -21.34 16.98
N ALA A 94 19.02 -22.07 18.05
CA ALA A 94 19.75 -22.06 19.29
C ALA A 94 21.15 -22.68 19.12
N GLU A 95 21.23 -23.79 18.40
CA GLU A 95 22.50 -24.49 18.13
C GLU A 95 23.38 -23.65 17.18
N ALA A 96 22.76 -23.03 16.15
CA ALA A 96 23.45 -22.11 15.25
C ALA A 96 24.10 -20.94 16.01
N LEU A 97 23.36 -20.36 16.97
CA LEU A 97 23.87 -19.26 17.81
C LEU A 97 25.08 -19.69 18.63
N GLY A 98 25.04 -20.88 19.26
CA GLY A 98 26.16 -21.45 20.00
C GLY A 98 27.40 -21.58 19.14
N GLN A 99 27.28 -22.21 17.96
CA GLN A 99 28.39 -22.44 17.05
C GLN A 99 29.00 -21.11 16.50
N LEU A 100 28.16 -20.13 16.15
CA LEU A 100 28.64 -18.83 15.63
C LEU A 100 29.26 -17.98 16.76
N THR A 101 28.79 -18.12 18.01
CA THR A 101 29.41 -17.45 19.17
C THR A 101 30.79 -18.04 19.47
N THR A 102 30.95 -19.35 19.33
CA THR A 102 32.27 -20.02 19.45
C THR A 102 33.21 -19.64 18.31
N ALA A 103 32.68 -19.46 17.10
CA ALA A 103 33.48 -19.09 15.93
C ALA A 103 34.05 -17.66 16.00
N GLU A 104 33.35 -16.70 16.66
CA GLU A 104 33.75 -15.28 16.65
C GLU A 104 35.17 -15.03 17.16
N PRO A 105 35.57 -15.47 18.39
CA PRO A 105 36.92 -15.24 18.87
C PRO A 105 37.99 -16.00 18.05
N LEU A 106 37.63 -17.13 17.44
CA LEU A 106 38.52 -17.92 16.59
C LEU A 106 38.74 -17.33 15.20
N ALA A 107 37.94 -16.33 14.82
CA ALA A 107 38.06 -15.65 13.52
C ALA A 107 38.96 -14.42 13.54
N GLY A 108 39.58 -14.08 14.66
CA GLY A 108 40.24 -12.79 14.91
C GLY A 108 41.42 -12.43 13.99
N GLY A 109 41.96 -13.36 13.23
CA GLY A 109 43.06 -13.13 12.26
C GLY A 109 42.60 -13.08 10.78
N ASP A 110 41.31 -13.32 10.48
CA ASP A 110 40.73 -13.37 9.14
C ASP A 110 39.51 -12.45 9.05
N PRO A 111 39.67 -11.27 8.43
CA PRO A 111 38.57 -10.31 8.29
C PRO A 111 37.37 -10.87 7.53
N GLU A 112 37.60 -11.73 6.53
CA GLU A 112 36.49 -12.35 5.76
C GLU A 112 35.68 -13.30 6.63
N LEU A 113 36.37 -14.17 7.38
CA LEU A 113 35.72 -15.10 8.29
C LEU A 113 34.98 -14.33 9.41
N GLN A 114 35.61 -13.32 9.99
CA GLN A 114 35.03 -12.51 11.06
C GLN A 114 33.75 -11.78 10.57
N ALA A 115 33.79 -11.12 9.42
CA ALA A 115 32.61 -10.47 8.83
C ALA A 115 31.49 -11.48 8.55
N ARG A 116 31.83 -12.68 8.07
CA ARG A 116 30.86 -13.76 7.75
C ARG A 116 30.22 -14.34 9.02
N VAL A 117 30.98 -14.57 10.08
CA VAL A 117 30.45 -15.05 11.34
C VAL A 117 29.46 -14.07 11.93
N LEU A 118 29.80 -12.79 12.00
CA LEU A 118 28.92 -11.73 12.48
C LEU A 118 27.65 -11.61 11.60
N LEU A 119 27.80 -11.68 10.28
CA LEU A 119 26.67 -11.67 9.35
C LEU A 119 25.71 -12.85 9.62
N ASN A 120 26.22 -14.08 9.73
CA ASN A 120 25.40 -15.26 9.96
C ASN A 120 24.75 -15.23 11.36
N ARG A 121 25.46 -14.78 12.40
CA ARG A 121 24.91 -14.63 13.74
C ARG A 121 23.79 -13.59 13.79
N SER A 122 23.94 -12.48 13.04
CA SER A 122 22.88 -11.49 12.92
C SER A 122 21.59 -12.07 12.34
N VAL A 123 21.68 -12.99 11.37
CA VAL A 123 20.50 -13.66 10.79
C VAL A 123 19.81 -14.54 11.84
N VAL A 124 20.55 -15.22 12.73
CA VAL A 124 19.94 -15.93 13.86
C VAL A 124 19.17 -14.95 14.75
N HIS A 125 19.81 -13.84 15.14
CA HIS A 125 19.17 -12.80 15.97
C HIS A 125 17.92 -12.20 15.30
N LEU A 126 17.92 -12.01 13.98
CA LEU A 126 16.76 -11.53 13.23
C LEU A 126 15.59 -12.52 13.31
N ASN A 127 15.84 -13.80 13.10
CA ASN A 127 14.82 -14.85 13.17
C ASN A 127 14.27 -15.06 14.58
N THR A 128 15.14 -15.00 15.61
CA THR A 128 14.71 -15.08 17.02
C THR A 128 14.14 -13.77 17.57
N GLY A 129 14.33 -12.67 16.84
CA GLY A 129 13.69 -11.39 17.13
C GLY A 129 14.53 -10.40 17.94
N ASP A 130 15.82 -10.65 18.14
CA ASP A 130 16.76 -9.74 18.82
C ASP A 130 17.36 -8.71 17.87
N VAL A 131 16.51 -7.80 17.37
CA VAL A 131 16.90 -6.78 16.38
C VAL A 131 18.07 -5.91 16.84
N ARG A 132 18.20 -5.67 18.15
CA ARG A 132 19.30 -4.85 18.69
C ARG A 132 20.65 -5.58 18.55
N LEU A 133 20.73 -6.83 18.88
CA LEU A 133 21.93 -7.65 18.75
C LEU A 133 22.28 -7.84 17.27
N ALA A 134 21.30 -8.15 16.43
CA ALA A 134 21.47 -8.24 14.99
C ALA A 134 22.10 -6.97 14.39
N ARG A 135 21.59 -5.78 14.76
CA ARG A 135 22.10 -4.50 14.28
C ARG A 135 23.54 -4.25 14.73
N GLY A 136 23.91 -4.67 15.95
CA GLY A 136 25.27 -4.58 16.45
C GLY A 136 26.26 -5.42 15.62
N ASP A 137 25.93 -6.69 15.41
CA ASP A 137 26.72 -7.60 14.57
C ASP A 137 26.84 -7.13 13.13
N LEU A 138 25.75 -6.65 12.54
CA LEU A 138 25.74 -6.18 11.16
C LEU A 138 26.59 -4.92 10.95
N ARG A 139 26.57 -3.96 11.88
CA ARG A 139 27.44 -2.76 11.79
C ARG A 139 28.91 -3.13 11.86
N ARG A 140 29.27 -4.06 12.76
CA ARG A 140 30.63 -4.58 12.85
C ARG A 140 31.03 -5.33 11.57
N SER A 141 30.15 -6.22 11.08
CA SER A 141 30.38 -6.95 9.83
C SER A 141 30.57 -6.00 8.63
N ALA A 142 29.72 -4.97 8.51
CA ALA A 142 29.81 -3.98 7.44
C ALA A 142 31.12 -3.18 7.49
N SER A 143 31.57 -2.76 8.70
CA SER A 143 32.83 -2.04 8.87
C SER A 143 34.02 -2.90 8.46
N ILE A 144 34.11 -4.12 9.01
CA ILE A 144 35.20 -5.06 8.69
C ILE A 144 35.24 -5.37 7.18
N ALA A 145 34.07 -5.60 6.59
CA ALA A 145 33.96 -5.90 5.16
C ALA A 145 34.37 -4.71 4.27
N ALA A 146 34.03 -3.48 4.67
CA ALA A 146 34.43 -2.26 3.95
C ALA A 146 35.95 -2.05 4.04
N ASP A 147 36.52 -2.15 5.24
CA ASP A 147 37.98 -1.97 5.49
C ASP A 147 38.82 -3.01 4.74
N ALA A 148 38.28 -4.23 4.58
CA ALA A 148 38.93 -5.32 3.87
C ALA A 148 38.59 -5.40 2.36
N GLY A 149 37.80 -4.49 1.80
CA GLY A 149 37.42 -4.50 0.39
C GLY A 149 36.45 -5.62 -0.02
N LEU A 150 35.70 -6.21 0.94
CA LEU A 150 34.82 -7.37 0.74
C LEU A 150 33.42 -6.92 0.30
N ALA A 151 33.29 -6.38 -0.90
CA ALA A 151 32.09 -5.71 -1.41
C ALA A 151 30.80 -6.55 -1.27
N LEU A 152 30.86 -7.86 -1.53
CA LEU A 152 29.70 -8.74 -1.40
C LEU A 152 29.23 -8.90 0.06
N LEU A 153 30.14 -9.02 1.02
CA LEU A 153 29.78 -9.13 2.43
C LEU A 153 29.22 -7.80 2.95
N ALA A 154 29.80 -6.68 2.56
CA ALA A 154 29.29 -5.35 2.86
C ALA A 154 27.85 -5.17 2.33
N ALA A 155 27.59 -5.59 1.09
CA ALA A 155 26.24 -5.55 0.50
C ALA A 155 25.23 -6.43 1.27
N LYS A 156 25.61 -7.64 1.68
CA LYS A 156 24.79 -8.52 2.50
C LYS A 156 24.50 -7.92 3.88
N ALA A 157 25.48 -7.30 4.51
CA ALA A 157 25.30 -6.62 5.80
C ALA A 157 24.33 -5.43 5.65
N THR A 158 24.45 -4.65 4.58
CA THR A 158 23.52 -3.54 4.26
C THR A 158 22.11 -4.05 4.04
N GLN A 159 21.89 -5.13 3.28
CA GLN A 159 20.58 -5.75 3.10
C GLN A 159 19.96 -6.14 4.45
N ASN A 160 20.73 -6.81 5.33
CA ASN A 160 20.23 -7.26 6.63
C ASN A 160 20.01 -6.08 7.61
N LEU A 161 20.76 -4.96 7.49
CA LEU A 161 20.45 -3.71 8.20
C LEU A 161 19.08 -3.17 7.77
N GLY A 162 18.78 -3.18 6.47
CA GLY A 162 17.44 -2.86 5.97
C GLY A 162 16.36 -3.78 6.55
N TYR A 163 16.65 -5.06 6.72
CA TYR A 163 15.71 -5.96 7.39
C TYR A 163 15.55 -5.65 8.90
N CYS A 164 16.60 -5.19 9.59
CA CYS A 164 16.49 -4.63 10.94
C CYS A 164 15.57 -3.41 11.00
N ASP A 165 15.66 -2.52 10.01
CA ASP A 165 14.81 -1.33 9.91
C ASP A 165 13.35 -1.73 9.67
N LEU A 166 13.12 -2.71 8.80
CA LEU A 166 11.79 -3.29 8.57
C LEU A 166 11.18 -3.85 9.87
N LEU A 167 11.93 -4.64 10.63
CA LEU A 167 11.46 -5.20 11.91
C LEU A 167 11.25 -4.14 13.00
N ALA A 168 12.03 -3.05 12.97
CA ALA A 168 11.81 -1.88 13.81
C ALA A 168 10.60 -1.07 13.33
N GLY A 169 10.22 -1.33 12.08
CA GLY A 169 9.10 -0.75 11.40
C GLY A 169 9.42 0.52 10.63
N ASP A 170 10.63 0.88 10.43
CA ASP A 170 11.03 1.98 9.57
C ASP A 170 11.09 1.50 8.11
N ILE A 171 9.92 1.49 7.45
CA ILE A 171 9.79 1.01 6.07
C ILE A 171 10.61 1.88 5.09
N PRO A 172 10.58 3.23 5.17
CA PRO A 172 11.40 4.06 4.30
C PRO A 172 12.89 3.77 4.42
N ALA A 173 13.43 3.67 5.65
CA ALA A 173 14.83 3.33 5.88
C ALA A 173 15.17 1.93 5.35
N ALA A 174 14.29 0.94 5.57
CA ALA A 174 14.48 -0.41 5.04
C ALA A 174 14.58 -0.42 3.52
N LEU A 175 13.66 0.25 2.82
CA LEU A 175 13.66 0.34 1.35
C LEU A 175 14.91 1.07 0.84
N HIS A 176 15.36 2.12 1.51
CA HIS A 176 16.61 2.79 1.18
C HIS A 176 17.82 1.86 1.26
N GLN A 177 17.96 1.09 2.37
CA GLN A 177 19.05 0.11 2.52
C GLN A 177 18.99 -0.98 1.44
N PHE A 178 17.79 -1.45 1.09
CA PHE A 178 17.61 -2.43 0.02
C PHE A 178 18.04 -1.89 -1.35
N ASP A 179 17.82 -0.61 -1.63
CA ASP A 179 18.26 0.01 -2.88
C ASP A 179 19.79 0.19 -2.92
N VAL A 180 20.42 0.51 -1.78
CA VAL A 180 21.90 0.54 -1.68
C VAL A 180 22.47 -0.86 -1.94
N ALA A 181 21.90 -1.89 -1.32
CA ALA A 181 22.31 -3.28 -1.54
C ALA A 181 22.08 -3.74 -2.99
N ALA A 182 20.98 -3.31 -3.64
CA ALA A 182 20.67 -3.65 -5.03
C ALA A 182 21.78 -3.20 -5.98
N ARG A 183 22.18 -1.93 -5.89
CA ARG A 183 23.28 -1.38 -6.73
C ARG A 183 24.58 -2.15 -6.54
N ALA A 184 24.92 -2.52 -5.30
CA ALA A 184 26.11 -3.31 -5.02
C ALA A 184 26.00 -4.74 -5.60
N TYR A 185 24.83 -5.38 -5.54
CA TYR A 185 24.61 -6.71 -6.13
C TYR A 185 24.61 -6.69 -7.66
N GLU A 186 24.05 -5.66 -8.29
CA GLU A 186 24.11 -5.48 -9.75
C GLU A 186 25.55 -5.51 -10.26
N ALA A 187 26.46 -4.87 -9.52
CA ALA A 187 27.88 -4.81 -9.87
C ALA A 187 28.67 -6.08 -9.52
N THR A 188 28.31 -6.78 -8.41
CA THR A 188 29.18 -7.83 -7.83
C THR A 188 28.58 -9.22 -7.85
N ALA A 189 27.24 -9.35 -7.71
CA ALA A 189 26.58 -10.64 -7.53
C ALA A 189 25.10 -10.59 -7.96
N PRO A 190 24.76 -10.45 -9.26
CA PRO A 190 23.38 -10.33 -9.74
C PRO A 190 22.46 -11.48 -9.31
N GLY A 191 23.00 -12.65 -9.03
CA GLY A 191 22.25 -13.80 -8.49
C GLY A 191 21.63 -13.58 -7.12
N MET A 192 22.03 -12.52 -6.37
CA MET A 192 21.47 -12.15 -5.09
C MET A 192 20.21 -11.25 -5.21
N LEU A 193 19.95 -10.68 -6.37
CA LEU A 193 18.80 -9.78 -6.57
C LEU A 193 17.44 -10.42 -6.25
N PRO A 194 17.16 -11.70 -6.58
CA PRO A 194 15.93 -12.36 -6.18
C PRO A 194 15.77 -12.49 -4.65
N VAL A 195 16.88 -12.69 -3.91
CA VAL A 195 16.84 -12.74 -2.44
C VAL A 195 16.46 -11.37 -1.87
N LEU A 196 17.12 -10.32 -2.35
CA LEU A 196 16.80 -8.94 -1.97
C LEU A 196 15.35 -8.55 -2.33
N ALA A 197 14.85 -8.98 -3.50
CA ALA A 197 13.48 -8.74 -3.92
C ALA A 197 12.46 -9.41 -2.98
N THR A 198 12.82 -10.55 -2.36
CA THR A 198 11.99 -11.19 -1.33
C THR A 198 11.87 -10.29 -0.09
N ASP A 199 12.96 -9.70 0.39
CA ASP A 199 12.93 -8.79 1.56
C ASP A 199 12.19 -7.49 1.24
N ARG A 200 12.36 -6.97 0.01
CA ARG A 200 11.59 -5.82 -0.47
C ARG A 200 10.07 -6.12 -0.50
N ALA A 201 9.67 -7.31 -0.94
CA ALA A 201 8.27 -7.72 -0.92
C ALA A 201 7.72 -7.80 0.53
N ARG A 202 8.53 -8.23 1.50
CA ARG A 202 8.16 -8.16 2.93
C ARG A 202 7.93 -6.74 3.41
N ALA A 203 8.76 -5.77 2.98
CA ALA A 203 8.55 -4.36 3.29
C ALA A 203 7.24 -3.82 2.69
N LEU A 204 6.91 -4.20 1.44
CA LEU A 204 5.64 -3.85 0.81
C LEU A 204 4.44 -4.44 1.56
N LEU A 205 4.52 -5.70 2.02
CA LEU A 205 3.50 -6.32 2.86
C LEU A 205 3.31 -5.57 4.19
N ALA A 206 4.40 -5.18 4.84
CA ALA A 206 4.35 -4.39 6.08
C ALA A 206 3.75 -2.99 5.86
N ALA A 207 3.84 -2.45 4.63
CA ALA A 207 3.19 -1.22 4.21
C ALA A 207 1.71 -1.42 3.78
N GLY A 208 1.21 -2.67 3.73
CA GLY A 208 -0.15 -2.98 3.27
C GLY A 208 -0.32 -3.04 1.75
N LEU A 209 0.78 -3.00 0.98
CA LEU A 209 0.81 -3.08 -0.49
C LEU A 209 0.87 -4.55 -0.94
N ALA A 210 -0.19 -5.31 -0.64
CA ALA A 210 -0.23 -6.76 -0.85
C ALA A 210 -0.16 -7.17 -2.32
N GLU A 211 -0.76 -6.40 -3.22
CA GLU A 211 -0.76 -6.68 -4.67
C GLU A 211 0.63 -6.44 -5.28
N ASP A 212 1.29 -5.33 -4.94
CA ASP A 212 2.65 -5.04 -5.36
C ASP A 212 3.63 -6.11 -4.89
N ALA A 213 3.48 -6.55 -3.62
CA ALA A 213 4.28 -7.64 -3.08
C ALA A 213 4.03 -8.96 -3.81
N ALA A 214 2.78 -9.27 -4.17
CA ALA A 214 2.42 -10.47 -4.91
C ALA A 214 3.07 -10.50 -6.30
N VAL A 215 3.00 -9.40 -7.05
CA VAL A 215 3.63 -9.27 -8.38
C VAL A 215 5.15 -9.44 -8.29
N ALA A 216 5.80 -8.80 -7.32
CA ALA A 216 7.23 -8.95 -7.11
C ALA A 216 7.62 -10.41 -6.79
N LEU A 217 6.85 -11.07 -5.91
CA LEU A 217 7.11 -12.46 -5.50
C LEU A 217 6.87 -13.47 -6.63
N ASP A 218 5.92 -13.24 -7.53
CA ASP A 218 5.71 -14.14 -8.68
C ASP A 218 6.96 -14.17 -9.59
N GLY A 219 7.63 -13.03 -9.80
CA GLY A 219 8.92 -12.95 -10.50
C GLY A 219 10.06 -13.66 -9.76
N VAL A 220 10.12 -13.47 -8.43
CA VAL A 220 11.12 -14.12 -7.55
C VAL A 220 10.96 -15.65 -7.55
N ILE A 221 9.73 -16.15 -7.43
CA ILE A 221 9.40 -17.58 -7.46
C ILE A 221 9.88 -18.20 -8.79
N ALA A 222 9.63 -17.52 -9.93
CA ALA A 222 10.11 -17.98 -11.23
C ALA A 222 11.66 -18.04 -11.29
N ALA A 223 12.35 -17.06 -10.72
CA ALA A 223 13.81 -17.02 -10.66
C ALA A 223 14.39 -18.17 -9.82
N PHE A 224 13.88 -18.38 -8.59
CA PHE A 224 14.36 -19.45 -7.72
C PHE A 224 14.06 -20.86 -8.27
N ARG A 225 12.94 -21.05 -8.99
CA ARG A 225 12.66 -22.30 -9.70
C ARG A 225 13.72 -22.59 -10.75
N ARG A 226 14.10 -21.60 -11.56
CA ARG A 226 15.18 -21.76 -12.57
C ARG A 226 16.52 -22.07 -11.93
N GLN A 227 16.82 -21.43 -10.80
CA GLN A 227 18.09 -21.61 -10.06
C GLN A 227 18.09 -22.87 -9.16
N ARG A 228 16.95 -23.56 -9.00
CA ARG A 228 16.79 -24.73 -8.12
C ARG A 228 17.16 -24.44 -6.65
N LEU A 229 16.85 -23.24 -6.17
CA LEU A 229 17.12 -22.81 -4.80
C LEU A 229 15.88 -23.10 -3.91
N ASP A 230 15.70 -24.34 -3.53
CA ASP A 230 14.46 -24.83 -2.89
C ASP A 230 14.15 -24.14 -1.54
N GLN A 231 15.17 -23.82 -0.72
CA GLN A 231 14.95 -23.09 0.52
C GLN A 231 14.37 -21.69 0.24
N ASN A 232 15.03 -20.93 -0.62
CA ASN A 232 14.61 -19.58 -1.02
C ASN A 232 13.25 -19.61 -1.73
N LEU A 233 13.00 -20.64 -2.53
CA LEU A 233 11.72 -20.84 -3.18
C LEU A 233 10.59 -21.05 -2.15
N GLY A 234 10.82 -21.87 -1.12
CA GLY A 234 9.87 -22.07 -0.03
C GLY A 234 9.58 -20.76 0.74
N GLU A 235 10.60 -19.96 0.99
CA GLU A 235 10.45 -18.65 1.65
C GLU A 235 9.64 -17.67 0.78
N ALA A 236 9.90 -17.63 -0.53
CA ALA A 236 9.13 -16.82 -1.47
C ALA A 236 7.67 -17.29 -1.59
N GLU A 237 7.42 -18.60 -1.64
CA GLU A 237 6.07 -19.19 -1.63
C GLU A 237 5.32 -18.85 -0.32
N LEU A 238 6.00 -18.85 0.84
CA LEU A 238 5.43 -18.44 2.12
C LEU A 238 5.05 -16.94 2.13
N ASN A 239 5.93 -16.07 1.66
CA ASN A 239 5.63 -14.64 1.53
C ASN A 239 4.49 -14.39 0.53
N ARG A 240 4.41 -15.18 -0.55
CA ARG A 240 3.31 -15.13 -1.52
C ARG A 240 1.97 -15.54 -0.90
N ALA A 241 1.99 -16.52 0.02
CA ALA A 241 0.82 -16.88 0.82
C ALA A 241 0.37 -15.74 1.74
N GLN A 242 1.32 -15.02 2.35
CA GLN A 242 1.03 -13.86 3.19
C GLN A 242 0.43 -12.71 2.36
N ALA A 243 0.95 -12.47 1.15
CA ALA A 243 0.41 -11.49 0.21
C ALA A 243 -1.03 -11.83 -0.19
N ALA A 244 -1.31 -13.08 -0.55
CA ALA A 244 -2.66 -13.53 -0.88
C ALA A 244 -3.63 -13.37 0.31
N ARG A 245 -3.17 -13.71 1.53
CA ARG A 245 -3.97 -13.52 2.77
C ARG A 245 -4.28 -12.05 3.03
N ALA A 246 -3.32 -11.16 2.82
CA ALA A 246 -3.50 -9.72 2.99
C ALA A 246 -4.46 -9.13 1.94
N ALA A 247 -4.39 -9.61 0.69
CA ALA A 247 -5.31 -9.25 -0.39
C ALA A 247 -6.73 -9.87 -0.24
N GLY A 248 -6.94 -10.77 0.75
CA GLY A 248 -8.23 -11.43 0.97
C GLY A 248 -8.45 -12.71 0.17
N ASP A 249 -7.54 -13.13 -0.72
CA ASP A 249 -7.61 -14.42 -1.42
C ASP A 249 -7.16 -15.56 -0.50
N LEU A 250 -8.11 -16.00 0.34
CA LEU A 250 -7.85 -17.05 1.33
C LEU A 250 -7.62 -18.43 0.69
N ALA A 251 -8.12 -18.67 -0.52
CA ALA A 251 -7.89 -19.91 -1.25
C ALA A 251 -6.45 -19.97 -1.75
N ALA A 252 -5.97 -18.92 -2.42
CA ALA A 252 -4.57 -18.82 -2.84
C ALA A 252 -3.60 -18.84 -1.65
N ALA A 253 -3.92 -18.13 -0.55
CA ALA A 253 -3.11 -18.14 0.66
C ALA A 253 -2.88 -19.57 1.20
N ARG A 254 -3.94 -20.39 1.28
CA ARG A 254 -3.85 -21.79 1.70
C ARG A 254 -3.05 -22.66 0.73
N ARG A 255 -3.22 -22.47 -0.59
CA ARG A 255 -2.47 -23.20 -1.62
C ARG A 255 -0.97 -22.90 -1.52
N TRP A 256 -0.58 -21.61 -1.49
CA TRP A 256 0.81 -21.20 -1.42
C TRP A 256 1.48 -21.64 -0.09
N ALA A 257 0.80 -21.44 1.04
CA ALA A 257 1.31 -21.90 2.33
C ALA A 257 1.49 -23.43 2.38
N GLY A 258 0.58 -24.20 1.75
CA GLY A 258 0.70 -25.66 1.62
C GLY A 258 1.87 -26.10 0.74
N LEU A 259 2.19 -25.37 -0.33
CA LEU A 259 3.37 -25.61 -1.16
C LEU A 259 4.66 -25.37 -0.36
N ALA A 260 4.77 -24.21 0.29
CA ALA A 260 5.92 -23.86 1.13
C ALA A 260 6.13 -24.90 2.25
N MET A 261 5.05 -25.29 2.96
CA MET A 261 5.10 -26.28 4.03
C MET A 261 5.68 -27.62 3.55
N ARG A 262 5.17 -28.18 2.45
CA ARG A 262 5.67 -29.45 1.89
C ARG A 262 7.13 -29.36 1.46
N ARG A 263 7.55 -28.23 0.90
CA ARG A 263 8.94 -28.00 0.51
C ARG A 263 9.88 -27.98 1.72
N PHE A 264 9.50 -27.29 2.79
CA PHE A 264 10.28 -27.26 4.03
C PHE A 264 10.33 -28.64 4.71
N GLN A 265 9.21 -29.36 4.76
CA GLN A 265 9.15 -30.74 5.29
C GLN A 265 10.07 -31.70 4.51
N ALA A 266 10.07 -31.63 3.17
CA ALA A 266 10.95 -32.44 2.35
C ALA A 266 12.46 -32.19 2.58
N ARG A 267 12.79 -31.04 3.21
CA ARG A 267 14.17 -30.66 3.57
C ARG A 267 14.48 -30.84 5.07
N GLY A 268 13.56 -31.39 5.86
CA GLY A 268 13.70 -31.48 7.31
C GLY A 268 13.72 -30.14 8.03
N ASN A 269 13.15 -29.09 7.43
CA ASN A 269 13.13 -27.74 8.00
C ASN A 269 11.82 -27.49 8.74
N ASP A 270 11.68 -28.08 9.95
CA ASP A 270 10.44 -28.07 10.72
C ASP A 270 10.07 -26.67 11.23
N SER A 271 11.05 -25.82 11.50
CA SER A 271 10.83 -24.44 11.93
C SER A 271 10.08 -23.64 10.84
N TRP A 272 10.55 -23.71 9.61
CA TRP A 272 9.91 -23.03 8.48
C TRP A 272 8.60 -23.70 8.08
N ALA A 273 8.49 -25.02 8.22
CA ALA A 273 7.22 -25.71 8.02
C ALA A 273 6.13 -25.24 9.00
N ALA A 274 6.50 -25.03 10.28
CA ALA A 274 5.59 -24.47 11.29
C ALA A 274 5.16 -23.02 10.96
N LEU A 275 6.05 -22.17 10.44
CA LEU A 275 5.73 -20.83 9.96
C LEU A 275 4.74 -20.84 8.77
N ALA A 276 4.93 -21.77 7.84
CA ALA A 276 4.00 -21.96 6.73
C ALA A 276 2.62 -22.45 7.21
N GLU A 277 2.61 -23.35 8.19
CA GLU A 277 1.36 -23.80 8.81
C GLU A 277 0.64 -22.69 9.58
N LEU A 278 1.35 -21.81 10.28
CA LEU A 278 0.78 -20.62 10.91
C LEU A 278 0.05 -19.73 9.89
N THR A 279 0.68 -19.49 8.74
CA THR A 279 0.06 -18.68 7.67
C THR A 279 -1.18 -19.35 7.11
N ARG A 280 -1.14 -20.67 6.87
CA ARG A 280 -2.29 -21.49 6.42
C ARG A 280 -3.43 -21.44 7.43
N LEU A 281 -3.10 -21.52 8.72
CA LEU A 281 -4.06 -21.48 9.83
C LEU A 281 -4.75 -20.12 9.93
N GLY A 282 -4.02 -19.00 9.76
CA GLY A 282 -4.61 -17.67 9.72
C GLY A 282 -5.63 -17.51 8.59
N ALA A 283 -5.34 -18.04 7.40
CA ALA A 283 -6.28 -18.06 6.30
C ALA A 283 -7.51 -18.98 6.58
N ALA A 284 -7.27 -20.14 7.21
CA ALA A 284 -8.34 -21.07 7.59
C ALA A 284 -9.27 -20.45 8.65
N PHE A 285 -8.73 -19.71 9.62
CA PHE A 285 -9.54 -19.01 10.62
C PHE A 285 -10.46 -17.96 9.99
N ARG A 286 -9.96 -17.14 9.07
CA ARG A 286 -10.78 -16.15 8.36
C ARG A 286 -11.90 -16.83 7.55
N SER A 287 -11.61 -17.96 6.89
CA SER A 287 -12.62 -18.74 6.17
C SER A 287 -13.68 -19.33 7.11
N ALA A 288 -13.27 -19.87 8.26
CA ALA A 288 -14.16 -20.44 9.26
C ALA A 288 -15.06 -19.37 9.89
N ARG A 289 -14.51 -18.16 10.10
CA ARG A 289 -15.27 -17.01 10.60
C ARG A 289 -16.37 -16.59 9.63
N ALA A 290 -16.08 -16.52 8.34
CA ALA A 290 -17.08 -16.23 7.31
C ALA A 290 -18.15 -17.34 7.23
N ALA A 291 -17.78 -18.62 7.43
CA ALA A 291 -18.69 -19.76 7.42
C ALA A 291 -19.43 -19.99 8.76
N GLY A 292 -19.07 -19.27 9.84
CA GLY A 292 -19.68 -19.41 11.17
C GLY A 292 -19.43 -20.74 11.87
N ARG A 293 -18.44 -21.57 11.44
CA ARG A 293 -18.21 -22.92 11.94
C ARG A 293 -16.74 -23.35 11.95
N GLY A 294 -16.41 -24.36 12.75
CA GLY A 294 -15.08 -24.97 12.79
C GLY A 294 -14.09 -24.26 13.71
N HIS A 295 -14.52 -23.29 14.50
CA HIS A 295 -13.66 -22.45 15.35
C HIS A 295 -12.89 -23.25 16.41
N GLY A 296 -13.53 -24.20 17.11
CA GLY A 296 -12.88 -25.02 18.15
C GLY A 296 -11.73 -25.86 17.60
N ARG A 297 -11.89 -26.46 16.40
CA ARG A 297 -10.81 -27.21 15.74
C ARG A 297 -9.63 -26.31 15.39
N ILE A 298 -9.89 -25.09 14.88
CA ILE A 298 -8.85 -24.13 14.56
C ILE A 298 -8.11 -23.67 15.82
N ALA A 299 -8.84 -23.44 16.92
CA ALA A 299 -8.24 -23.08 18.19
C ALA A 299 -7.26 -24.16 18.70
N ALA A 300 -7.67 -25.43 18.67
CA ALA A 300 -6.81 -26.55 19.04
C ALA A 300 -5.55 -26.65 18.14
N GLN A 301 -5.74 -26.55 16.80
CA GLN A 301 -4.61 -26.55 15.88
C GLN A 301 -3.66 -25.36 16.11
N ALA A 302 -4.19 -24.18 16.43
CA ALA A 302 -3.38 -22.99 16.70
C ALA A 302 -2.49 -23.18 17.94
N LEU A 303 -2.99 -23.82 19.00
CA LEU A 303 -2.19 -24.14 20.19
C LEU A 303 -1.07 -25.15 19.87
N LEU A 304 -1.34 -26.18 19.07
CA LEU A 304 -0.31 -27.12 18.62
C LEU A 304 0.79 -26.44 17.79
N VAL A 305 0.40 -25.51 16.89
CA VAL A 305 1.36 -24.71 16.12
C VAL A 305 2.15 -23.78 17.03
N ALA A 306 1.51 -23.14 18.02
CA ALA A 306 2.19 -22.29 18.99
C ALA A 306 3.24 -23.06 19.80
N ASP A 307 2.92 -24.28 20.20
CA ASP A 307 3.85 -25.13 20.95
C ASP A 307 5.07 -25.52 20.11
N ARG A 308 4.85 -26.00 18.88
CA ARG A 308 5.95 -26.29 17.94
C ARG A 308 6.83 -25.08 17.68
N LEU A 309 6.25 -23.90 17.46
CA LEU A 309 7.02 -22.66 17.24
C LEU A 309 7.86 -22.30 18.47
N ARG A 310 7.36 -22.52 19.70
CA ARG A 310 8.17 -22.32 20.91
C ARG A 310 9.32 -23.32 21.00
N THR A 311 9.06 -24.59 20.72
CA THR A 311 10.10 -25.65 20.72
C THR A 311 11.23 -25.31 19.74
N HIS A 312 10.90 -24.68 18.61
CA HIS A 312 11.88 -24.23 17.62
C HIS A 312 12.48 -22.83 17.90
N GLY A 313 12.25 -22.24 19.09
CA GLY A 313 12.83 -20.94 19.45
C GLY A 313 12.22 -19.74 18.74
N LEU A 314 10.97 -19.85 18.29
CA LEU A 314 10.22 -18.79 17.59
C LEU A 314 9.06 -18.22 18.46
N PRO A 315 9.36 -17.60 19.62
CA PRO A 315 8.33 -17.17 20.58
C PRO A 315 7.45 -16.03 20.07
N ARG A 316 7.92 -15.23 19.09
CA ARG A 316 7.12 -14.18 18.47
C ARG A 316 6.04 -14.76 17.57
N ASP A 317 6.38 -15.78 16.78
CA ASP A 317 5.45 -16.45 15.89
C ASP A 317 4.47 -17.33 16.67
N ALA A 318 4.92 -17.94 17.75
CA ALA A 318 4.05 -18.63 18.70
C ALA A 318 2.97 -17.70 19.28
N ALA A 319 3.31 -16.43 19.56
CA ALA A 319 2.32 -15.44 20.02
C ALA A 319 1.25 -15.16 18.96
N PHE A 320 1.58 -15.14 17.66
CA PHE A 320 0.56 -15.03 16.60
C PHE A 320 -0.39 -16.23 16.61
N ALA A 321 0.12 -17.44 16.76
CA ALA A 321 -0.71 -18.65 16.85
C ALA A 321 -1.63 -18.61 18.08
N GLU A 322 -1.12 -18.20 19.26
CA GLU A 322 -1.91 -18.00 20.48
C GLU A 322 -3.01 -16.95 20.30
N LEU A 323 -2.75 -15.85 19.57
CA LEU A 323 -3.75 -14.83 19.28
C LEU A 323 -4.83 -15.34 18.31
N ILE A 324 -4.48 -16.16 17.33
CA ILE A 324 -5.45 -16.86 16.47
C ILE A 324 -6.30 -17.82 17.32
N ALA A 325 -5.68 -18.58 18.24
CA ALA A 325 -6.39 -19.46 19.15
C ALA A 325 -7.37 -18.68 20.06
N ALA A 326 -6.94 -17.53 20.63
CA ALA A 326 -7.79 -16.68 21.45
C ALA A 326 -9.04 -16.23 20.69
N ARG A 327 -8.88 -15.74 19.45
CA ARG A 327 -10.00 -15.32 18.61
C ARG A 327 -10.92 -16.49 18.23
N ALA A 328 -10.33 -17.64 17.93
CA ALA A 328 -11.08 -18.85 17.59
C ALA A 328 -11.88 -19.38 18.80
N PHE A 329 -11.32 -19.35 20.02
CA PHE A 329 -12.03 -19.68 21.26
C PHE A 329 -13.16 -18.68 21.55
N THR A 330 -12.93 -17.39 21.34
CA THR A 330 -13.98 -16.37 21.47
C THR A 330 -15.15 -16.65 20.52
N ALA A 331 -14.84 -16.96 19.25
CA ALA A 331 -15.85 -17.33 18.25
C ALA A 331 -16.55 -18.67 18.58
N ALA A 332 -15.87 -19.58 19.26
CA ALA A 332 -16.43 -20.85 19.77
C ALA A 332 -17.19 -20.69 21.12
N ARG A 333 -17.39 -19.46 21.60
CA ARG A 333 -18.03 -19.14 22.88
C ARG A 333 -17.32 -19.80 24.10
N GLN A 334 -16.00 -19.84 24.10
CA GLN A 334 -15.14 -20.34 25.16
C GLN A 334 -14.27 -19.22 25.76
N PRO A 335 -14.86 -18.23 26.48
CA PRO A 335 -14.17 -17.01 26.91
C PRO A 335 -13.00 -17.29 27.86
N ALA A 336 -13.12 -18.28 28.76
CA ALA A 336 -12.05 -18.62 29.67
C ALA A 336 -10.79 -19.16 28.96
N ALA A 337 -10.95 -19.94 27.88
CA ALA A 337 -9.84 -20.41 27.06
C ALA A 337 -9.20 -19.24 26.28
N ALA A 338 -10.02 -18.36 25.72
CA ALA A 338 -9.55 -17.15 25.04
C ALA A 338 -8.72 -16.25 25.97
N ALA A 339 -9.20 -16.03 27.20
CA ALA A 339 -8.51 -15.24 28.22
C ALA A 339 -7.15 -15.83 28.58
N ARG A 340 -7.04 -17.16 28.73
CA ARG A 340 -5.74 -17.85 28.99
C ARG A 340 -4.75 -17.61 27.83
N CYS A 341 -5.19 -17.74 26.57
CA CYS A 341 -4.32 -17.48 25.42
C CYS A 341 -3.83 -16.01 25.41
N LEU A 342 -4.71 -15.06 25.70
CA LEU A 342 -4.33 -13.63 25.77
C LEU A 342 -3.36 -13.33 26.91
N ALA A 343 -3.49 -14.01 28.06
CA ALA A 343 -2.58 -13.88 29.18
C ALA A 343 -1.17 -14.43 28.84
N ALA A 344 -1.09 -15.54 28.09
CA ALA A 344 0.18 -16.13 27.65
C ALA A 344 1.00 -15.19 26.76
N VAL A 345 0.32 -14.32 25.98
CA VAL A 345 0.97 -13.32 25.11
C VAL A 345 1.34 -12.04 25.86
N GLY A 346 0.88 -11.88 27.12
CA GLY A 346 1.08 -10.66 27.93
C GLY A 346 2.56 -10.31 28.15
N GLY A 347 2.89 -9.00 28.20
CA GLY A 347 4.23 -8.49 28.55
C GLY A 347 5.31 -8.60 27.48
N ARG A 348 5.09 -9.26 26.37
CA ARG A 348 6.06 -9.41 25.28
C ARG A 348 6.11 -8.18 24.36
N ARG A 349 7.30 -7.80 23.89
CA ARG A 349 7.45 -6.86 22.77
C ARG A 349 7.02 -7.56 21.47
N LEU A 350 5.91 -7.11 20.91
CA LEU A 350 5.32 -7.69 19.71
C LEU A 350 5.51 -6.78 18.48
N PRO A 351 5.65 -7.34 17.27
CA PRO A 351 5.58 -6.57 16.05
C PRO A 351 4.18 -5.95 15.88
N LEU A 352 4.07 -4.90 15.05
CA LEU A 352 2.84 -4.13 14.85
C LEU A 352 1.62 -5.03 14.59
N GLU A 353 1.74 -5.97 13.66
CA GLU A 353 0.62 -6.87 13.31
C GLU A 353 0.12 -7.67 14.51
N ALA A 354 1.02 -8.19 15.35
CA ALA A 354 0.64 -8.93 16.56
C ALA A 354 0.03 -8.01 17.63
N VAL A 355 0.48 -6.74 17.73
CA VAL A 355 -0.14 -5.73 18.60
C VAL A 355 -1.58 -5.47 18.16
N LEU A 356 -1.82 -5.28 16.86
CA LEU A 356 -3.16 -5.05 16.31
C LEU A 356 -4.05 -6.29 16.51
N LEU A 357 -3.52 -7.48 16.25
CA LEU A 357 -4.24 -8.74 16.45
C LEU A 357 -4.60 -8.98 17.92
N ARG A 358 -3.70 -8.64 18.86
CA ARG A 358 -3.96 -8.72 20.31
C ARG A 358 -5.08 -7.77 20.73
N ARG A 359 -5.06 -6.53 20.24
CA ARG A 359 -6.13 -5.56 20.52
C ARG A 359 -7.47 -6.03 19.96
N LEU A 360 -7.45 -6.58 18.76
CA LEU A 360 -8.64 -7.15 18.13
C LEU A 360 -9.19 -8.34 18.95
N ALA A 361 -8.33 -9.27 19.35
CA ALA A 361 -8.73 -10.41 20.18
C ALA A 361 -9.32 -9.99 21.55
N ARG A 362 -8.71 -8.97 22.20
CA ARG A 362 -9.25 -8.39 23.44
C ARG A 362 -10.61 -7.71 23.23
N ALA A 363 -10.74 -6.99 22.12
CA ALA A 363 -12.00 -6.34 21.77
C ALA A 363 -13.13 -7.35 21.51
N GLU A 364 -12.83 -8.42 20.76
CA GLU A 364 -13.80 -9.48 20.48
C GLU A 364 -14.22 -10.22 21.75
N LEU A 365 -13.28 -10.52 22.65
CA LEU A 365 -13.58 -11.13 23.95
C LEU A 365 -14.42 -10.20 24.83
N ALA A 366 -14.05 -8.92 24.94
CA ALA A 366 -14.80 -7.94 25.71
C ALA A 366 -16.22 -7.72 25.16
N ALA A 367 -16.38 -7.75 23.84
CA ALA A 367 -17.70 -7.66 23.20
C ALA A 367 -18.56 -8.90 23.49
N GLY A 368 -17.95 -10.09 23.47
CA GLY A 368 -18.62 -11.34 23.84
C GLY A 368 -19.12 -11.37 25.29
N ASP A 369 -18.44 -10.66 26.19
CA ASP A 369 -18.83 -10.47 27.59
C ASP A 369 -19.81 -9.30 27.82
N GLY A 370 -20.30 -8.64 26.74
CA GLY A 370 -21.18 -7.46 26.86
C GLY A 370 -20.46 -6.15 27.20
N ARG A 371 -19.12 -6.15 27.38
CA ARG A 371 -18.32 -4.97 27.76
C ARG A 371 -17.98 -4.10 26.56
N THR A 372 -19.02 -3.58 25.86
CA THR A 372 -18.89 -2.84 24.58
C THR A 372 -17.95 -1.63 24.68
N ARG A 373 -17.99 -0.88 25.81
CA ARG A 373 -17.08 0.29 25.99
C ARG A 373 -15.61 -0.12 25.99
N ALA A 374 -15.27 -1.22 26.67
CA ALA A 374 -13.90 -1.76 26.71
C ALA A 374 -13.48 -2.27 25.32
N ALA A 375 -14.36 -2.96 24.61
CA ALA A 375 -14.11 -3.41 23.24
C ALA A 375 -13.79 -2.23 22.30
N LEU A 376 -14.61 -1.19 22.30
CA LEU A 376 -14.37 0.02 21.49
C LEU A 376 -13.10 0.77 21.90
N ALA A 377 -12.70 0.74 23.18
CA ALA A 377 -11.44 1.34 23.62
C ALA A 377 -10.21 0.63 23.02
N GLU A 378 -10.19 -0.72 23.03
CA GLU A 378 -9.13 -1.51 22.40
C GLU A 378 -9.05 -1.27 20.87
N LEU A 379 -10.20 -1.20 20.19
CA LEU A 379 -10.26 -0.95 18.75
C LEU A 379 -9.77 0.47 18.40
N ARG A 380 -10.16 1.49 19.18
CA ARG A 380 -9.66 2.87 19.00
C ARG A 380 -8.15 2.95 19.19
N ALA A 381 -7.62 2.27 20.21
CA ALA A 381 -6.19 2.23 20.46
C ALA A 381 -5.43 1.49 19.34
N GLY A 382 -6.04 0.45 18.76
CA GLY A 382 -5.51 -0.23 17.57
C GLY A 382 -5.44 0.69 16.35
N LEU A 383 -6.53 1.37 16.01
CA LEU A 383 -6.55 2.33 14.92
C LEU A 383 -5.58 3.49 15.14
N ALA A 384 -5.47 4.02 16.38
CA ALA A 384 -4.49 5.05 16.71
C ALA A 384 -3.04 4.58 16.45
N THR A 385 -2.73 3.30 16.74
CA THR A 385 -1.42 2.71 16.43
C THR A 385 -1.16 2.67 14.92
N VAL A 386 -2.16 2.30 14.11
CA VAL A 386 -2.05 2.33 12.63
C VAL A 386 -1.82 3.76 12.13
N HIS A 387 -2.55 4.74 12.68
CA HIS A 387 -2.43 6.15 12.27
C HIS A 387 -1.08 6.75 12.65
N ALA A 388 -0.56 6.44 13.84
CA ALA A 388 0.79 6.85 14.25
C ALA A 388 1.85 6.30 13.29
N ARG A 389 1.69 5.05 12.84
CA ARG A 389 2.56 4.43 11.83
C ARG A 389 2.48 5.16 10.50
N ARG A 390 1.26 5.45 10.02
CA ARG A 390 1.04 6.18 8.77
C ARG A 390 1.75 7.53 8.77
N GLY A 391 1.74 8.26 9.87
CA GLY A 391 2.43 9.55 10.02
C GLY A 391 3.94 9.48 9.82
N GLN A 392 4.56 8.30 9.96
CA GLN A 392 5.99 8.09 9.72
C GLN A 392 6.33 7.86 8.24
N LEU A 393 5.33 7.68 7.37
CA LEU A 393 5.48 7.42 5.94
C LEU A 393 5.29 8.73 5.16
N GLY A 394 6.25 9.08 4.31
CA GLY A 394 6.18 10.32 3.50
C GLY A 394 5.40 10.13 2.20
N SER A 395 5.35 8.92 1.65
CA SER A 395 4.63 8.62 0.41
C SER A 395 3.15 8.39 0.65
N LEU A 396 2.30 9.05 -0.14
CA LEU A 396 0.84 8.84 -0.12
C LEU A 396 0.47 7.37 -0.43
N ASP A 397 1.22 6.72 -1.29
CA ASP A 397 1.02 5.32 -1.66
C ASP A 397 1.22 4.37 -0.44
N LEU A 398 2.30 4.57 0.34
CA LEU A 398 2.53 3.83 1.58
C LEU A 398 1.52 4.21 2.67
N GLN A 399 1.14 5.48 2.77
CA GLN A 399 0.15 5.95 3.74
C GLN A 399 -1.22 5.30 3.52
N THR A 400 -1.67 5.22 2.27
CA THR A 400 -2.97 4.61 1.92
C THR A 400 -2.92 3.09 2.03
N GLY A 401 -1.80 2.45 1.65
CA GLY A 401 -1.59 1.01 1.83
C GLY A 401 -1.73 0.58 3.29
N THR A 402 -1.14 1.36 4.21
CA THR A 402 -1.16 1.07 5.65
C THR A 402 -2.58 0.98 6.24
N ALA A 403 -3.59 1.57 5.60
CA ALA A 403 -4.99 1.46 6.03
C ALA A 403 -5.49 0.01 6.08
N ALA A 404 -4.99 -0.86 5.20
CA ALA A 404 -5.36 -2.27 5.17
C ALA A 404 -5.07 -2.99 6.51
N LEU A 405 -4.04 -2.55 7.26
CA LEU A 405 -3.71 -3.13 8.57
C LEU A 405 -4.79 -2.84 9.63
N GLY A 406 -5.56 -1.77 9.47
CA GLY A 406 -6.64 -1.36 10.37
C GLY A 406 -8.03 -1.85 9.96
N ALA A 407 -8.19 -2.43 8.77
CA ALA A 407 -9.50 -2.72 8.18
C ALA A 407 -10.39 -3.61 9.07
N GLU A 408 -9.83 -4.68 9.64
CA GLU A 408 -10.58 -5.59 10.51
C GLU A 408 -10.97 -4.96 11.85
N LEU A 409 -10.13 -4.06 12.40
CA LEU A 409 -10.47 -3.26 13.60
C LEU A 409 -11.63 -2.30 13.30
N ALA A 410 -11.60 -1.66 12.13
CA ALA A 410 -12.64 -0.75 11.68
C ALA A 410 -14.00 -1.46 11.52
N ASP A 411 -14.01 -2.64 10.89
CA ASP A 411 -15.20 -3.45 10.65
C ASP A 411 -15.84 -3.95 11.96
N VAL A 412 -15.02 -4.51 12.87
CA VAL A 412 -15.53 -4.95 14.18
C VAL A 412 -16.12 -3.80 14.97
N GLY A 413 -15.48 -2.64 14.95
CA GLY A 413 -15.97 -1.47 15.65
C GLY A 413 -17.24 -0.89 15.03
N LEU A 414 -17.34 -0.86 13.70
CA LEU A 414 -18.56 -0.45 13.01
C LEU A 414 -19.74 -1.33 13.42
N ARG A 415 -19.56 -2.63 13.43
CA ARG A 415 -20.57 -3.61 13.90
C ARG A 415 -21.06 -3.31 15.33
N LEU A 416 -20.12 -3.03 16.25
CA LEU A 416 -20.45 -2.74 17.65
C LEU A 416 -21.19 -1.42 17.81
N VAL A 417 -20.83 -0.36 17.08
CA VAL A 417 -21.53 0.93 17.17
C VAL A 417 -22.90 0.89 16.47
N LEU A 418 -23.05 0.10 15.40
CA LEU A 418 -24.35 -0.14 14.76
C LEU A 418 -25.31 -0.87 15.72
N ALA A 419 -24.81 -1.87 16.43
CA ALA A 419 -25.60 -2.58 17.44
C ALA A 419 -26.06 -1.67 18.60
N SER A 420 -25.36 -0.57 18.90
CA SER A 420 -25.75 0.43 19.91
C SER A 420 -26.87 1.34 19.44
N GLY A 421 -27.17 1.41 18.15
CA GLY A 421 -28.19 2.25 17.55
C GLY A 421 -27.96 3.76 17.63
N SER A 422 -26.77 4.23 18.07
CA SER A 422 -26.48 5.67 18.20
C SER A 422 -25.88 6.25 16.91
N PRO A 423 -26.63 7.07 16.12
CA PRO A 423 -26.14 7.64 14.87
C PRO A 423 -24.88 8.48 15.06
N ARG A 424 -24.77 9.23 16.16
CA ARG A 424 -23.58 10.04 16.49
C ARG A 424 -22.36 9.18 16.78
N GLN A 425 -22.53 8.01 17.41
CA GLN A 425 -21.42 7.09 17.62
C GLN A 425 -20.98 6.43 16.31
N VAL A 426 -21.92 6.06 15.44
CA VAL A 426 -21.62 5.54 14.10
C VAL A 426 -20.84 6.58 13.31
N PHE A 427 -21.30 7.82 13.22
CA PHE A 427 -20.57 8.92 12.58
C PHE A 427 -19.15 9.07 13.12
N SER A 428 -19.01 9.16 14.43
CA SER A 428 -17.69 9.33 15.06
C SER A 428 -16.76 8.13 14.84
N TRP A 429 -17.31 6.94 14.64
CA TRP A 429 -16.53 5.75 14.29
C TRP A 429 -16.07 5.80 12.84
N LEU A 430 -16.94 6.15 11.91
CA LEU A 430 -16.62 6.30 10.50
C LEU A 430 -15.49 7.32 10.29
N GLU A 431 -15.55 8.47 10.94
CA GLU A 431 -14.52 9.50 10.86
C GLU A 431 -13.15 9.04 11.38
N ARG A 432 -13.10 8.07 12.29
CA ARG A 432 -11.85 7.47 12.81
C ARG A 432 -11.26 6.40 11.93
N SER A 433 -12.04 5.80 11.03
CA SER A 433 -11.64 4.61 10.29
C SER A 433 -11.42 4.84 8.80
N ARG A 434 -11.91 5.97 8.22
CA ARG A 434 -11.83 6.23 6.78
C ARG A 434 -10.96 7.43 6.42
N ALA A 435 -10.40 7.40 5.23
CA ALA A 435 -9.69 8.50 4.55
C ALA A 435 -8.66 9.22 5.45
N GLN A 436 -7.95 8.46 6.26
CA GLN A 436 -7.05 8.99 7.28
C GLN A 436 -5.74 9.57 6.70
N SER A 437 -5.41 9.25 5.44
CA SER A 437 -4.26 9.85 4.74
C SER A 437 -4.40 11.37 4.61
N PHE A 438 -5.62 11.89 4.44
CA PHE A 438 -5.87 13.34 4.36
C PHE A 438 -5.59 14.11 5.66
N ARG A 439 -5.33 13.42 6.76
CA ARG A 439 -4.94 14.00 8.04
C ARG A 439 -3.43 14.12 8.22
N VAL A 440 -2.65 13.44 7.38
CA VAL A 440 -1.18 13.45 7.42
C VAL A 440 -0.69 14.58 6.52
N ARG A 441 0.22 15.41 7.03
CA ARG A 441 0.82 16.46 6.20
C ARG A 441 1.61 15.85 5.05
N PRO A 442 1.45 16.34 3.82
CA PRO A 442 2.22 15.87 2.68
C PRO A 442 3.71 16.17 2.89
N VAL A 443 4.55 15.21 2.51
CA VAL A 443 6.00 15.39 2.48
C VAL A 443 6.40 15.67 1.06
N ARG A 444 7.06 16.79 0.82
CA ARG A 444 7.60 17.12 -0.49
C ARG A 444 8.82 16.26 -0.77
N PRO A 445 8.88 15.60 -1.94
CA PRO A 445 10.11 14.94 -2.35
C PRO A 445 11.27 15.96 -2.42
N PRO A 446 12.47 15.61 -1.96
CA PRO A 446 13.62 16.49 -2.11
C PRO A 446 13.90 16.78 -3.59
N ALA A 447 14.45 17.93 -3.89
CA ALA A 447 14.92 18.28 -5.22
C ALA A 447 16.18 17.44 -5.53
N ASP A 448 15.99 16.36 -6.27
CA ASP A 448 17.05 15.46 -6.71
C ASP A 448 17.25 15.61 -8.22
N PRO A 449 18.44 15.98 -8.70
CA PRO A 449 18.73 16.10 -10.14
C PRO A 449 18.54 14.79 -10.90
N GLU A 450 18.84 13.63 -10.30
CA GLU A 450 18.64 12.33 -10.92
C GLU A 450 17.13 12.03 -11.09
N ALA A 451 16.33 12.27 -10.05
CA ALA A 451 14.88 12.16 -10.13
C ALA A 451 14.28 13.11 -11.17
N ALA A 452 14.81 14.32 -11.30
CA ALA A 452 14.37 15.28 -12.32
C ALA A 452 14.65 14.76 -13.74
N ALA A 453 15.83 14.17 -13.98
CA ALA A 453 16.17 13.58 -15.28
C ALA A 453 15.27 12.38 -15.63
N VAL A 454 14.99 11.50 -14.67
CA VAL A 454 14.06 10.36 -14.82
C VAL A 454 12.65 10.84 -15.17
N LEU A 455 12.16 11.89 -14.52
CA LEU A 455 10.85 12.48 -14.82
C LEU A 455 10.82 13.13 -16.20
N ALA A 456 11.91 13.76 -16.63
CA ALA A 456 12.02 14.34 -17.99
C ALA A 456 11.97 13.25 -19.08
N GLU A 457 12.73 12.15 -18.90
CA GLU A 457 12.67 10.98 -19.80
C GLU A 457 11.26 10.37 -19.81
N LEU A 458 10.63 10.23 -18.65
CA LEU A 458 9.26 9.72 -18.54
C LEU A 458 8.24 10.58 -19.29
N ARG A 459 8.34 11.91 -19.22
CA ARG A 459 7.50 12.84 -19.96
C ARG A 459 7.71 12.69 -21.47
N GLN A 460 8.96 12.63 -21.92
CA GLN A 460 9.30 12.43 -23.34
C GLN A 460 8.70 11.13 -23.88
N LEU A 461 8.85 10.02 -23.17
CA LEU A 461 8.27 8.74 -23.56
C LEU A 461 6.73 8.78 -23.54
N GLY A 462 6.14 9.45 -22.56
CA GLY A 462 4.70 9.69 -22.49
C GLY A 462 4.19 10.45 -23.72
N PHE A 463 4.91 11.49 -24.13
CA PHE A 463 4.62 12.26 -25.34
C PHE A 463 4.71 11.40 -26.62
N LEU A 464 5.78 10.61 -26.79
CA LEU A 464 5.98 9.74 -27.95
C LEU A 464 4.88 8.68 -28.07
N VAL A 465 4.56 8.00 -26.96
CA VAL A 465 3.48 7.00 -26.91
C VAL A 465 2.15 7.65 -27.29
N ARG A 466 1.83 8.80 -26.71
CA ARG A 466 0.58 9.52 -26.98
C ARG A 466 0.48 9.99 -28.43
N THR A 467 1.56 10.51 -29.00
CA THR A 467 1.60 10.96 -30.40
C THR A 467 1.33 9.81 -31.38
N ALA A 468 1.84 8.61 -31.08
CA ALA A 468 1.56 7.41 -31.87
C ALA A 468 0.07 7.03 -31.78
N GLU A 469 -0.50 7.00 -30.56
CA GLU A 469 -1.92 6.69 -30.32
C GLU A 469 -2.86 7.67 -31.05
N LEU A 470 -2.59 8.97 -30.95
CA LEU A 470 -3.38 10.01 -31.62
C LEU A 470 -3.30 9.93 -33.16
N SER A 471 -2.16 9.45 -33.68
CA SER A 471 -1.95 9.24 -35.11
C SER A 471 -2.53 7.90 -35.59
N GLY A 472 -3.24 7.15 -34.75
CA GLY A 472 -3.78 5.83 -35.07
C GLY A 472 -2.72 4.75 -35.27
N ARG A 473 -1.46 5.00 -34.85
CA ARG A 473 -0.34 4.05 -34.91
C ARG A 473 -0.21 3.32 -33.58
N GLN A 474 0.24 2.06 -33.61
CA GLN A 474 0.61 1.40 -32.37
C GLN A 474 1.89 2.03 -31.80
N PRO A 475 1.94 2.33 -30.48
CA PRO A 475 3.15 2.81 -29.82
C PRO A 475 4.27 1.76 -29.90
N ASP A 476 5.51 2.23 -29.98
CA ASP A 476 6.67 1.36 -29.93
C ASP A 476 6.70 0.59 -28.59
N PRO A 477 6.74 -0.76 -28.62
CA PRO A 477 6.80 -1.57 -27.40
C PRO A 477 8.00 -1.23 -26.50
N VAL A 478 9.13 -0.79 -27.08
CA VAL A 478 10.31 -0.36 -26.33
C VAL A 478 10.02 0.89 -25.50
N HIS A 479 9.35 1.88 -26.09
CA HIS A 479 8.93 3.08 -25.37
C HIS A 479 7.91 2.79 -24.27
N VAL A 480 6.95 1.89 -24.52
CA VAL A 480 5.95 1.47 -23.53
C VAL A 480 6.62 0.77 -22.35
N ALA A 481 7.53 -0.18 -22.63
CA ALA A 481 8.25 -0.92 -21.60
C ALA A 481 9.15 0.01 -20.76
N ARG A 482 9.90 0.90 -21.42
CA ARG A 482 10.79 1.86 -20.73
C ARG A 482 10.00 2.86 -19.88
N ARG A 483 8.86 3.34 -20.37
CA ARG A 483 7.95 4.19 -19.58
C ARG A 483 7.48 3.48 -18.32
N ALA A 484 7.04 2.22 -18.42
CA ALA A 484 6.60 1.43 -17.27
C ALA A 484 7.74 1.18 -16.26
N GLU A 485 8.96 0.99 -16.73
CA GLU A 485 10.15 0.86 -15.88
C GLU A 485 10.42 2.16 -15.10
N LEU A 486 10.43 3.31 -15.78
CA LEU A 486 10.66 4.61 -15.15
C LEU A 486 9.55 4.97 -14.14
N GLN A 487 8.29 4.66 -14.45
CA GLN A 487 7.18 4.83 -13.49
C GLN A 487 7.43 4.01 -12.22
N ARG A 488 7.84 2.74 -12.35
CA ARG A 488 8.19 1.93 -11.19
C ARG A 488 9.34 2.53 -10.39
N ARG A 489 10.39 3.03 -11.07
CA ARG A 489 11.55 3.67 -10.42
C ARG A 489 11.13 4.91 -9.62
N VAL A 490 10.41 5.85 -10.21
CA VAL A 490 9.91 7.06 -9.53
C VAL A 490 9.03 6.70 -8.32
N ARG A 491 8.13 5.71 -8.47
CA ARG A 491 7.30 5.23 -7.38
C ARG A 491 8.13 4.66 -6.23
N GLN A 492 9.14 3.86 -6.54
CA GLN A 492 10.04 3.28 -5.55
C GLN A 492 10.87 4.34 -4.81
N GLU A 493 11.33 5.37 -5.51
CA GLU A 493 12.03 6.51 -4.90
C GLU A 493 11.11 7.28 -3.94
N SER A 494 9.84 7.48 -4.29
CA SER A 494 8.87 8.13 -3.41
C SER A 494 8.68 7.39 -2.08
N TRP A 495 8.85 6.07 -2.06
CA TRP A 495 8.70 5.25 -0.86
C TRP A 495 9.81 5.44 0.19
N ARG A 496 10.95 6.05 -0.20
CA ARG A 496 12.07 6.38 0.72
C ARG A 496 11.77 7.61 1.59
N ALA A 497 10.77 8.38 1.24
CA ALA A 497 10.43 9.59 1.99
C ALA A 497 9.86 9.23 3.37
N SER A 498 10.47 9.77 4.43
CA SER A 498 9.97 9.65 5.79
C SER A 498 8.93 10.74 6.07
N GLY A 499 7.87 10.38 6.79
CA GLY A 499 6.83 11.31 7.21
C GLY A 499 7.28 12.17 8.41
N GLN A 500 6.63 13.31 8.61
CA GLN A 500 6.91 14.22 9.73
C GLN A 500 6.22 13.81 11.04
N GLY A 501 5.51 12.68 11.06
CA GLY A 501 4.84 12.14 12.26
C GLY A 501 3.56 12.86 12.69
N ALA A 502 3.32 14.07 12.23
CA ALA A 502 2.18 14.88 12.65
C ALA A 502 0.93 14.57 11.80
N ALA A 503 -0.14 14.12 12.46
CA ALA A 503 -1.46 14.01 11.86
C ALA A 503 -2.41 14.99 12.55
N SER A 504 -3.28 15.66 11.79
CA SER A 504 -4.35 16.49 12.37
C SER A 504 -5.34 15.66 13.17
N ALA A 505 -6.03 16.25 14.12
CA ALA A 505 -7.05 15.57 14.90
C ALA A 505 -8.21 15.10 14.02
N VAL A 506 -8.89 14.00 14.40
CA VAL A 506 -10.17 13.62 13.80
C VAL A 506 -11.20 14.68 14.18
N ALA A 507 -11.95 15.17 13.21
CA ALA A 507 -13.00 16.15 13.49
C ALA A 507 -14.02 15.60 14.49
N GLY A 508 -14.28 16.38 15.52
CA GLY A 508 -15.34 16.06 16.48
C GLY A 508 -16.73 16.25 15.86
N ALA A 509 -17.70 15.46 16.32
CA ALA A 509 -19.08 15.64 15.88
C ALA A 509 -19.61 17.06 16.15
N ALA A 510 -19.15 17.72 17.23
CA ALA A 510 -19.50 19.09 17.56
C ALA A 510 -18.90 20.10 16.56
N ASP A 511 -17.64 19.93 16.18
CA ASP A 511 -16.96 20.82 15.24
C ASP A 511 -17.60 20.76 13.85
N VAL A 512 -17.90 19.55 13.39
CA VAL A 512 -18.61 19.32 12.11
C VAL A 512 -20.00 19.94 12.15
N THR A 513 -20.75 19.76 13.25
CA THR A 513 -22.09 20.35 13.40
C THR A 513 -22.06 21.87 13.39
N ALA A 514 -21.08 22.49 14.08
CA ALA A 514 -20.91 23.95 14.09
C ALA A 514 -20.59 24.48 12.69
N ALA A 515 -19.69 23.83 11.96
CA ALA A 515 -19.31 24.21 10.59
C ALA A 515 -20.50 24.07 9.61
N LEU A 516 -21.27 22.98 9.71
CA LEU A 516 -22.48 22.78 8.90
C LEU A 516 -23.54 23.85 9.19
N ALA A 517 -23.73 24.26 10.44
CA ALA A 517 -24.63 25.34 10.80
C ALA A 517 -24.17 26.69 10.24
N ALA A 518 -22.85 26.96 10.31
CA ALA A 518 -22.27 28.21 9.78
C ALA A 518 -22.33 28.28 8.25
N SER A 519 -22.23 27.15 7.56
CA SER A 519 -22.24 27.08 6.09
C SER A 519 -23.62 26.84 5.49
N GLY A 520 -24.64 26.54 6.28
CA GLY A 520 -25.97 26.16 5.79
C GLY A 520 -26.03 24.79 5.08
N HIS A 521 -25.02 23.91 5.28
CA HIS A 521 -24.96 22.63 4.59
C HIS A 521 -25.59 21.50 5.41
N VAL A 522 -26.07 20.48 4.68
CA VAL A 522 -26.43 19.17 5.21
C VAL A 522 -25.33 18.18 4.83
N LEU A 523 -24.96 17.26 5.73
CA LEU A 523 -23.97 16.23 5.44
C LEU A 523 -24.60 14.84 5.40
N VAL A 524 -24.22 14.04 4.39
CA VAL A 524 -24.56 12.64 4.24
C VAL A 524 -23.29 11.80 4.18
N SER A 525 -23.07 10.95 5.19
CA SER A 525 -21.95 10.04 5.27
C SER A 525 -22.41 8.61 5.05
N PHE A 526 -22.05 8.03 3.92
CA PHE A 526 -22.39 6.64 3.56
C PHE A 526 -21.49 5.64 4.27
N ALA A 527 -22.01 4.45 4.54
CA ALA A 527 -21.28 3.31 5.08
C ALA A 527 -21.82 2.01 4.48
N VAL A 528 -21.01 0.95 4.55
CA VAL A 528 -21.41 -0.40 4.13
C VAL A 528 -21.18 -1.35 5.29
N HIS A 529 -22.16 -2.21 5.55
CA HIS A 529 -22.07 -3.28 6.53
C HIS A 529 -22.83 -4.50 6.01
N ASP A 530 -22.16 -5.65 5.97
CA ASP A 530 -22.70 -6.94 5.47
C ASP A 530 -23.42 -6.81 4.10
N GLY A 531 -22.80 -6.07 3.17
CA GLY A 531 -23.30 -5.87 1.80
C GLY A 531 -24.46 -4.87 1.69
N ARG A 532 -24.97 -4.32 2.78
CA ARG A 532 -26.03 -3.31 2.79
C ARG A 532 -25.43 -1.92 3.01
N MET A 533 -26.00 -0.94 2.35
CA MET A 533 -25.63 0.45 2.51
C MET A 533 -26.42 1.08 3.67
N LEU A 534 -25.78 2.03 4.33
CA LEU A 534 -26.30 2.86 5.40
C LEU A 534 -25.87 4.31 5.14
N ALA A 535 -26.64 5.28 5.63
CA ALA A 535 -26.20 6.66 5.66
C ALA A 535 -26.40 7.26 7.05
N VAL A 536 -25.41 8.04 7.50
CA VAL A 536 -25.59 8.97 8.62
C VAL A 536 -25.79 10.35 8.04
N THR A 537 -26.96 10.95 8.29
CA THR A 537 -27.22 12.33 7.93
C THR A 537 -27.01 13.25 9.12
N VAL A 538 -26.43 14.43 8.87
CA VAL A 538 -26.22 15.48 9.88
C VAL A 538 -26.91 16.76 9.38
N THR A 539 -27.98 17.15 10.05
CA THR A 539 -28.78 18.33 9.72
C THR A 539 -29.32 19.00 10.98
N GLY A 540 -29.22 20.33 11.09
CA GLY A 540 -29.69 21.09 12.24
C GLY A 540 -29.15 20.55 13.58
N GLY A 541 -27.93 20.05 13.64
CA GLY A 541 -27.31 19.49 14.85
C GLY A 541 -27.79 18.06 15.19
N ARG A 542 -28.70 17.46 14.40
CA ARG A 542 -29.21 16.10 14.59
C ARG A 542 -28.51 15.11 13.72
N PHE A 543 -28.23 13.93 14.29
CA PHE A 543 -27.65 12.78 13.59
C PHE A 543 -28.74 11.73 13.41
N LEU A 544 -28.99 11.30 12.17
CA LEU A 544 -29.94 10.23 11.84
C LEU A 544 -29.21 9.11 11.13
N LEU A 545 -29.48 7.87 11.49
CA LEU A 545 -28.96 6.66 10.81
C LEU A 545 -30.09 6.08 9.97
N MET A 546 -29.87 5.99 8.68
CA MET A 546 -30.85 5.56 7.70
C MET A 546 -30.34 4.29 6.99
N PRO A 547 -31.10 3.18 7.00
CA PRO A 547 -30.81 2.03 6.16
C PRO A 547 -31.08 2.37 4.69
N LEU A 548 -30.20 1.93 3.82
CA LEU A 548 -30.32 2.08 2.37
C LEU A 548 -30.44 0.71 1.70
N GLY A 549 -30.43 0.69 0.36
CA GLY A 549 -30.53 -0.52 -0.42
C GLY A 549 -29.25 -1.38 -0.42
N ASP A 550 -29.19 -2.29 -1.37
CA ASP A 550 -28.09 -3.25 -1.51
C ASP A 550 -26.91 -2.61 -2.25
N LEU A 551 -25.69 -2.78 -1.72
CA LEU A 551 -24.46 -2.29 -2.35
C LEU A 551 -24.29 -2.87 -3.76
N ALA A 552 -24.63 -4.14 -3.98
CA ALA A 552 -24.46 -4.79 -5.26
C ALA A 552 -25.29 -4.12 -6.37
N VAL A 553 -26.53 -3.71 -6.05
CA VAL A 553 -27.42 -3.01 -7.00
C VAL A 553 -26.85 -1.63 -7.34
N ALA A 554 -26.41 -0.87 -6.34
CA ALA A 554 -25.80 0.45 -6.57
C ALA A 554 -24.47 0.35 -7.33
N ALA A 555 -23.65 -0.67 -7.03
CA ALA A 555 -22.38 -0.91 -7.72
C ALA A 555 -22.59 -1.23 -9.20
N GLU A 556 -23.54 -2.11 -9.51
CA GLU A 556 -23.87 -2.45 -10.91
C GLU A 556 -24.40 -1.23 -11.66
N ALA A 557 -25.31 -0.47 -11.05
CA ALA A 557 -25.84 0.74 -11.66
C ALA A 557 -24.74 1.79 -11.91
N THR A 558 -23.82 1.97 -10.95
CA THR A 558 -22.68 2.89 -11.11
C THR A 558 -21.74 2.44 -12.22
N TRP A 559 -21.43 1.15 -12.30
CA TRP A 559 -20.59 0.59 -13.36
C TRP A 559 -21.20 0.79 -14.75
N ARG A 560 -22.49 0.45 -14.91
CA ARG A 560 -23.21 0.64 -16.18
C ARG A 560 -23.30 2.12 -16.57
N LEU A 561 -23.63 2.97 -15.61
CA LEU A 561 -23.70 4.41 -15.82
C LEU A 561 -22.37 4.98 -16.35
N THR A 562 -21.26 4.59 -15.73
CA THR A 562 -19.92 5.01 -16.15
C THR A 562 -19.59 4.52 -17.56
N ALA A 563 -19.89 3.25 -17.87
CA ALA A 563 -19.65 2.69 -19.21
C ALA A 563 -20.51 3.38 -20.29
N ASP A 564 -21.77 3.69 -19.99
CA ASP A 564 -22.69 4.38 -20.89
C ASP A 564 -22.24 5.83 -21.15
N LEU A 565 -21.79 6.55 -20.11
CA LEU A 565 -21.24 7.91 -20.23
C LEU A 565 -19.95 7.92 -21.07
N ASP A 566 -19.05 6.95 -20.81
CA ASP A 566 -17.82 6.78 -21.59
C ASP A 566 -18.10 6.51 -23.08
N ALA A 567 -19.14 5.72 -23.38
CA ALA A 567 -19.57 5.44 -24.74
C ALA A 567 -20.13 6.69 -25.45
N LEU A 568 -20.93 7.49 -24.74
CA LEU A 568 -21.49 8.75 -25.27
C LEU A 568 -20.41 9.79 -25.54
N ALA A 569 -19.35 9.83 -24.73
CA ALA A 569 -18.26 10.81 -24.88
C ALA A 569 -17.22 10.41 -25.93
N GLY A 570 -17.05 9.14 -26.25
CA GLY A 570 -15.87 8.63 -26.96
C GLY A 570 -15.97 8.51 -28.47
N ARG A 571 -17.16 8.43 -29.08
CA ARG A 571 -17.38 8.22 -30.53
C ARG A 571 -18.64 8.89 -31.02
N ARG A 572 -18.66 9.31 -32.30
CA ARG A 572 -19.92 9.65 -33.02
C ARG A 572 -20.73 8.35 -33.16
N LEU A 573 -21.67 8.18 -32.28
CA LEU A 573 -22.59 7.05 -32.30
C LEU A 573 -23.72 7.32 -33.33
N PRO A 574 -24.25 6.28 -34.00
CA PRO A 574 -25.51 6.39 -34.73
C PRO A 574 -26.63 6.93 -33.83
N ALA A 575 -27.47 7.80 -34.30
CA ALA A 575 -28.49 8.49 -33.51
C ALA A 575 -29.39 7.55 -32.71
N ARG A 576 -29.78 6.42 -33.29
CA ARG A 576 -30.59 5.39 -32.63
C ARG A 576 -29.84 4.76 -31.42
N LEU A 577 -28.54 4.45 -31.58
CA LEU A 577 -27.74 3.87 -30.50
C LEU A 577 -27.51 4.90 -29.38
N ALA A 578 -27.21 6.16 -29.73
CA ALA A 578 -27.08 7.23 -28.77
C ALA A 578 -28.37 7.45 -27.96
N THR A 579 -29.56 7.31 -28.57
CA THR A 579 -30.84 7.37 -27.86
C THR A 579 -31.00 6.24 -26.85
N VAL A 580 -30.69 5.00 -27.23
CA VAL A 580 -30.77 3.82 -26.36
C VAL A 580 -29.83 3.98 -25.17
N ILE A 581 -28.57 4.42 -25.39
CA ILE A 581 -27.60 4.62 -24.31
C ILE A 581 -28.05 5.76 -23.37
N ARG A 582 -28.62 6.88 -23.90
CA ARG A 582 -29.17 7.94 -23.03
C ARG A 582 -30.33 7.43 -22.18
N GLU A 583 -31.16 6.52 -22.71
CA GLU A 583 -32.24 5.90 -21.93
C GLU A 583 -31.68 4.98 -20.82
N SER A 584 -30.64 4.20 -21.14
CA SER A 584 -29.91 3.43 -20.15
C SER A 584 -29.31 4.32 -19.04
N VAL A 585 -28.66 5.44 -19.39
CA VAL A 585 -28.15 6.43 -18.42
C VAL A 585 -29.27 6.91 -17.49
N ARG A 586 -30.45 7.29 -18.03
CA ARG A 586 -31.59 7.74 -17.21
C ARG A 586 -32.09 6.63 -16.27
N SER A 587 -32.13 5.41 -16.76
CA SER A 587 -32.53 4.25 -15.95
C SER A 587 -31.55 4.00 -14.81
N GLN A 588 -30.25 4.04 -15.05
CA GLN A 588 -29.23 3.85 -14.00
C GLN A 588 -29.27 5.00 -12.97
N LEU A 589 -29.44 6.24 -13.43
CA LEU A 589 -29.61 7.39 -12.52
C LEU A 589 -30.86 7.25 -11.65
N ALA A 590 -31.98 6.77 -12.18
CA ALA A 590 -33.19 6.52 -11.40
C ALA A 590 -33.00 5.40 -10.36
N VAL A 591 -32.26 4.33 -10.70
CA VAL A 591 -31.91 3.26 -9.76
C VAL A 591 -31.06 3.82 -8.62
N LEU A 592 -30.02 4.58 -8.93
CA LEU A 592 -29.15 5.19 -7.93
C LEU A 592 -29.91 6.19 -7.05
N ASP A 593 -30.74 7.05 -7.63
CA ASP A 593 -31.59 7.99 -6.91
C ASP A 593 -32.53 7.28 -5.92
N GLY A 594 -33.20 6.24 -6.37
CA GLY A 594 -34.07 5.41 -5.56
C GLY A 594 -33.36 4.68 -4.43
N GLN A 595 -32.12 4.18 -4.66
CA GLN A 595 -31.33 3.47 -3.65
C GLN A 595 -30.64 4.38 -2.63
N LEU A 596 -30.16 5.55 -3.08
CA LEU A 596 -29.29 6.42 -2.31
C LEU A 596 -29.99 7.64 -1.71
N LEU A 597 -30.93 8.25 -2.43
CA LEU A 597 -31.54 9.53 -2.06
C LEU A 597 -32.99 9.43 -1.59
N ALA A 598 -33.80 8.58 -2.22
CA ALA A 598 -35.21 8.46 -1.83
C ALA A 598 -35.39 8.11 -0.35
N PRO A 599 -34.60 7.22 0.28
CA PRO A 599 -34.68 6.98 1.72
C PRO A 599 -34.24 8.16 2.57
N LEU A 600 -33.45 9.09 2.04
CA LEU A 600 -32.91 10.25 2.74
C LEU A 600 -33.81 11.49 2.64
N SER A 601 -34.83 11.47 1.80
CA SER A 601 -35.73 12.62 1.57
C SER A 601 -36.29 13.27 2.86
N PRO A 602 -36.61 12.54 3.93
CA PRO A 602 -37.10 13.19 5.18
C PRO A 602 -35.97 14.02 5.87
N ALA A 603 -34.72 13.67 5.66
CA ALA A 603 -33.57 14.35 6.27
C ALA A 603 -33.01 15.48 5.39
N LEU A 604 -33.19 15.38 4.07
CA LEU A 604 -32.68 16.35 3.10
C LEU A 604 -33.59 17.58 2.88
N GLY A 605 -34.78 17.60 3.54
CA GLY A 605 -35.78 18.65 3.35
C GLY A 605 -36.63 18.45 2.08
N GLN A 606 -37.82 19.12 2.04
CA GLN A 606 -38.63 19.12 0.82
C GLN A 606 -37.91 19.88 -0.30
N ARG A 607 -38.25 19.58 -1.55
CA ARG A 607 -37.70 20.22 -2.78
C ARG A 607 -37.63 21.76 -2.78
N GLY A 608 -38.23 22.44 -1.80
CA GLY A 608 -38.21 23.89 -1.63
C GLY A 608 -36.99 24.47 -0.92
N ASP A 609 -36.17 23.63 -0.25
CA ASP A 609 -34.92 24.05 0.47
C ASP A 609 -33.67 23.78 -0.37
N GLN A 610 -33.77 24.12 -1.69
CA GLN A 610 -32.68 23.90 -2.65
C GLN A 610 -31.44 24.78 -2.40
N ASP A 611 -31.55 25.77 -1.53
CA ASP A 611 -30.43 26.67 -1.19
C ASP A 611 -29.44 26.04 -0.20
N ALA A 612 -29.88 25.04 0.56
CA ALA A 612 -28.97 24.33 1.45
C ALA A 612 -28.03 23.41 0.67
N GLY A 613 -26.71 23.70 0.73
CA GLY A 613 -25.68 22.87 0.11
C GLY A 613 -25.63 21.47 0.73
N LEU A 614 -25.20 20.50 -0.05
CA LEU A 614 -25.07 19.09 0.39
C LEU A 614 -23.62 18.63 0.35
N VAL A 615 -23.12 18.18 1.50
CA VAL A 615 -21.80 17.52 1.62
C VAL A 615 -22.01 16.00 1.62
N ILE A 616 -21.43 15.32 0.64
CA ILE A 616 -21.48 13.88 0.47
C ILE A 616 -20.14 13.26 0.83
N VAL A 617 -20.17 12.28 1.73
CA VAL A 617 -19.03 11.43 2.05
C VAL A 617 -19.33 10.02 1.53
N PRO A 618 -18.90 9.67 0.31
CA PRO A 618 -19.17 8.38 -0.31
C PRO A 618 -18.32 7.26 0.29
N VAL A 619 -18.65 6.02 -0.03
CA VAL A 619 -17.90 4.81 0.35
C VAL A 619 -17.66 3.93 -0.87
N GLY A 620 -16.44 3.41 -1.01
CA GLY A 620 -16.11 2.45 -2.08
C GLY A 620 -16.52 2.94 -3.47
N VAL A 621 -17.28 2.12 -4.18
CA VAL A 621 -17.75 2.38 -5.56
C VAL A 621 -18.60 3.65 -5.70
N LEU A 622 -19.25 4.11 -4.63
CA LEU A 622 -20.04 5.33 -4.66
C LEU A 622 -19.21 6.61 -4.90
N SER A 623 -17.89 6.52 -4.77
CA SER A 623 -16.96 7.62 -5.11
C SER A 623 -16.95 7.94 -6.61
N ALA A 624 -17.42 7.02 -7.47
CA ALA A 624 -17.52 7.22 -8.91
C ALA A 624 -18.90 7.74 -9.37
N VAL A 625 -19.84 7.95 -8.44
CA VAL A 625 -21.19 8.45 -8.78
C VAL A 625 -21.11 9.94 -9.16
N PRO A 626 -21.62 10.36 -10.30
CA PRO A 626 -21.77 11.78 -10.68
C PRO A 626 -22.98 12.37 -9.96
N TRP A 627 -22.82 12.70 -8.69
CA TRP A 627 -23.91 13.04 -7.76
C TRP A 627 -24.84 14.14 -8.27
N GLY A 628 -24.30 15.18 -8.94
CA GLY A 628 -25.10 16.28 -9.53
C GLY A 628 -26.05 15.84 -10.65
N MET A 629 -25.82 14.67 -11.26
CA MET A 629 -26.70 14.11 -12.29
C MET A 629 -27.93 13.40 -11.72
N LEU A 630 -27.92 13.02 -10.43
CA LEU A 630 -29.05 12.31 -9.80
C LEU A 630 -30.31 13.20 -9.81
N PRO A 631 -31.47 12.69 -10.22
CA PRO A 631 -32.71 13.47 -10.34
C PRO A 631 -33.07 14.27 -9.07
N GLY A 632 -32.83 13.68 -7.90
CA GLY A 632 -33.10 14.30 -6.60
C GLY A 632 -32.14 15.42 -6.19
N LEU A 633 -31.00 15.60 -6.91
CA LEU A 633 -29.97 16.59 -6.60
C LEU A 633 -29.77 17.64 -7.71
N ARG A 634 -30.53 17.57 -8.80
CA ARG A 634 -30.42 18.56 -9.90
C ARG A 634 -30.65 19.97 -9.41
N GLY A 635 -29.73 20.87 -9.77
CA GLY A 635 -29.80 22.29 -9.37
C GLY A 635 -29.39 22.56 -7.91
N ARG A 636 -29.07 21.53 -7.11
CA ARG A 636 -28.59 21.69 -5.73
C ARG A 636 -27.07 21.75 -5.72
N ALA A 637 -26.48 22.61 -4.89
CA ALA A 637 -25.06 22.66 -4.64
C ALA A 637 -24.62 21.36 -3.93
N VAL A 638 -23.75 20.56 -4.59
CA VAL A 638 -23.27 19.28 -4.05
C VAL A 638 -21.76 19.29 -4.00
N THR A 639 -21.22 18.96 -2.85
CA THR A 639 -19.79 18.80 -2.60
C THR A 639 -19.47 17.39 -2.14
N VAL A 640 -18.42 16.79 -2.67
CA VAL A 640 -17.98 15.44 -2.34
C VAL A 640 -16.65 15.50 -1.59
N CYS A 641 -16.56 14.78 -0.47
CA CYS A 641 -15.34 14.73 0.35
C CYS A 641 -15.03 13.29 0.78
N PRO A 642 -13.73 12.95 0.97
CA PRO A 642 -13.34 11.62 1.46
C PRO A 642 -13.82 11.33 2.90
N SER A 643 -13.96 12.36 3.72
CA SER A 643 -14.48 12.31 5.09
C SER A 643 -15.02 13.67 5.52
N ALA A 644 -15.82 13.72 6.58
CA ALA A 644 -16.25 14.98 7.16
C ALA A 644 -15.05 15.77 7.76
N SER A 645 -14.05 15.06 8.25
CA SER A 645 -12.78 15.67 8.71
C SER A 645 -12.05 16.39 7.57
N ALA A 646 -12.01 15.78 6.38
CA ALA A 646 -11.40 16.40 5.20
C ALA A 646 -12.20 17.61 4.71
N TRP A 647 -13.55 17.51 4.71
CA TRP A 647 -14.42 18.63 4.40
C TRP A 647 -14.20 19.80 5.35
N LEU A 648 -14.19 19.55 6.66
CA LEU A 648 -13.98 20.58 7.67
C LEU A 648 -12.64 21.31 7.48
N ALA A 649 -11.56 20.55 7.21
CA ALA A 649 -10.24 21.12 6.95
C ALA A 649 -10.24 22.00 5.69
N SER A 650 -10.85 21.52 4.59
CA SER A 650 -10.99 22.28 3.34
C SER A 650 -11.81 23.55 3.54
N TRP A 651 -12.95 23.44 4.26
CA TRP A 651 -13.83 24.55 4.55
C TRP A 651 -13.13 25.62 5.41
N GLN A 652 -12.42 25.23 6.48
CA GLN A 652 -11.60 26.13 7.30
C GLN A 652 -10.49 26.77 6.49
N GLY A 653 -9.80 26.02 5.62
CA GLY A 653 -8.78 26.55 4.72
C GLY A 653 -9.35 27.59 3.77
N ALA A 654 -10.51 27.33 3.15
CA ALA A 654 -11.17 28.28 2.26
C ALA A 654 -11.55 29.61 2.96
N HIS A 655 -11.99 29.55 4.22
CA HIS A 655 -12.45 30.73 4.98
C HIS A 655 -11.34 31.40 5.81
N GLY A 656 -10.37 30.66 6.32
CA GLY A 656 -9.24 31.20 7.10
C GLY A 656 -8.31 32.11 6.29
N PHE A 657 -8.11 31.80 5.01
CA PHE A 657 -7.35 32.64 4.07
C PHE A 657 -8.07 33.94 3.67
N ALA A 658 -9.40 33.96 3.73
CA ALA A 658 -10.17 35.20 3.43
C ALA A 658 -9.86 36.35 4.40
N ALA A 659 -9.38 36.05 5.61
CA ALA A 659 -9.02 37.04 6.62
C ALA A 659 -7.61 37.63 6.49
N SER A 660 -6.70 36.97 5.72
CA SER A 660 -5.27 37.32 5.71
C SER A 660 -4.70 37.75 4.34
N ALA A 661 -5.41 37.55 3.25
CA ALA A 661 -4.96 37.94 1.91
C ALA A 661 -5.97 38.88 1.22
N ARG A 662 -5.64 40.18 1.12
CA ARG A 662 -6.14 40.96 0.00
C ARG A 662 -5.66 40.23 -1.29
N PRO A 663 -6.56 39.91 -2.25
CA PRO A 663 -6.07 39.44 -3.54
C PRO A 663 -5.23 40.60 -4.12
N ASP A 664 -3.95 40.31 -4.40
CA ASP A 664 -3.23 41.13 -5.36
C ASP A 664 -4.01 41.00 -6.67
N ALA A 665 -4.78 41.99 -7.00
CA ALA A 665 -5.64 42.06 -8.18
C ALA A 665 -4.83 42.05 -9.50
N ALA A 666 -3.51 41.86 -9.41
CA ALA A 666 -2.59 41.91 -10.55
C ALA A 666 -2.40 40.56 -11.27
N THR A 667 -2.79 39.40 -10.69
CA THR A 667 -2.64 38.11 -11.33
C THR A 667 -4.00 37.43 -11.51
N GLY A 668 -4.52 37.41 -12.74
CA GLY A 668 -5.73 36.67 -13.13
C GLY A 668 -5.57 35.16 -12.93
N PRO A 669 -6.65 34.35 -13.15
CA PRO A 669 -6.60 32.91 -13.03
C PRO A 669 -5.58 32.31 -14.00
N LEU A 670 -4.95 31.18 -13.58
CA LEU A 670 -4.19 30.36 -14.49
C LEU A 670 -5.14 29.61 -15.43
N LEU A 671 -5.00 29.82 -16.72
CA LEU A 671 -5.80 29.15 -17.75
C LEU A 671 -4.87 28.38 -18.67
N VAL A 672 -5.11 27.09 -18.89
CA VAL A 672 -4.21 26.21 -19.67
C VAL A 672 -5.03 25.39 -20.67
N ALA A 673 -4.66 25.42 -21.93
CA ALA A 673 -5.22 24.57 -23.00
C ALA A 673 -4.18 23.50 -23.41
N GLY A 674 -4.44 22.24 -23.11
CA GLY A 674 -3.65 21.11 -23.57
C GLY A 674 -3.88 20.81 -25.06
N PRO A 675 -2.98 20.05 -25.69
CA PRO A 675 -3.05 19.72 -27.10
C PRO A 675 -4.13 18.68 -27.44
N GLY A 676 -4.59 18.68 -28.68
CA GLY A 676 -5.41 17.61 -29.26
C GLY A 676 -6.91 17.66 -28.97
N LEU A 677 -7.40 18.59 -28.15
CA LEU A 677 -8.81 18.87 -27.95
C LEU A 677 -9.27 20.03 -28.87
N ARG A 678 -10.40 19.85 -29.53
CA ARG A 678 -10.94 20.84 -30.48
C ARG A 678 -11.39 22.11 -29.77
N HIS A 679 -11.96 21.96 -28.55
CA HIS A 679 -12.57 23.07 -27.82
C HIS A 679 -11.70 23.61 -26.68
N ALA A 680 -10.54 23.01 -26.34
CA ALA A 680 -9.71 23.49 -25.24
C ALA A 680 -9.25 24.96 -25.39
N VAL A 681 -8.78 25.36 -26.59
CA VAL A 681 -8.36 26.76 -26.83
C VAL A 681 -9.57 27.72 -26.84
N PRO A 682 -10.69 27.42 -27.51
CA PRO A 682 -11.92 28.21 -27.35
C PRO A 682 -12.37 28.33 -25.91
N GLU A 683 -12.38 27.22 -25.14
CA GLU A 683 -12.80 27.18 -23.73
C GLU A 683 -11.99 28.15 -22.88
N VAL A 684 -10.67 28.05 -22.91
CA VAL A 684 -9.82 28.95 -22.09
C VAL A 684 -9.88 30.40 -22.56
N THR A 685 -10.18 30.63 -23.83
CA THR A 685 -10.35 31.98 -24.40
C THR A 685 -11.66 32.61 -23.89
N ASP A 686 -12.77 31.87 -23.93
CA ASP A 686 -14.06 32.31 -23.41
C ASP A 686 -14.02 32.53 -21.89
N VAL A 687 -13.33 31.62 -21.16
CA VAL A 687 -13.08 31.78 -19.72
C VAL A 687 -12.24 33.04 -19.47
N ALA A 688 -11.18 33.29 -20.23
CA ALA A 688 -10.36 34.50 -20.11
C ALA A 688 -11.17 35.80 -20.30
N ALA A 689 -12.18 35.79 -21.15
CA ALA A 689 -13.07 36.93 -21.35
C ALA A 689 -13.89 37.26 -20.08
N VAL A 690 -14.14 36.27 -19.22
CA VAL A 690 -14.80 36.45 -17.91
C VAL A 690 -13.88 37.13 -16.89
N TYR A 691 -12.55 36.99 -17.04
CA TYR A 691 -11.53 37.49 -16.10
C TYR A 691 -10.56 38.45 -16.81
N PRO A 692 -10.83 39.74 -16.84
CA PRO A 692 -10.01 40.73 -17.54
C PRO A 692 -8.55 40.70 -17.12
N GLY A 693 -7.63 40.73 -18.10
CA GLY A 693 -6.17 40.66 -17.81
C GLY A 693 -5.58 39.25 -17.77
N SER A 694 -6.41 38.20 -17.83
CA SER A 694 -5.93 36.81 -17.91
C SER A 694 -5.22 36.52 -19.23
N ARG A 695 -4.11 35.76 -19.16
CA ARG A 695 -3.33 35.32 -20.32
C ARG A 695 -3.29 33.79 -20.37
N PRO A 696 -4.12 33.15 -21.21
CA PRO A 696 -4.12 31.70 -21.31
C PRO A 696 -2.79 31.15 -21.85
N LEU A 697 -2.33 30.05 -21.25
CA LEU A 697 -1.24 29.21 -21.78
C LEU A 697 -1.83 28.30 -22.86
N VAL A 698 -1.48 28.57 -24.13
CA VAL A 698 -1.99 27.84 -25.29
C VAL A 698 -0.83 27.37 -26.21
N GLY A 699 -1.06 26.30 -26.95
CA GLY A 699 -0.08 25.77 -27.88
C GLY A 699 1.23 25.43 -27.19
N GLY A 700 2.38 25.81 -27.76
CA GLY A 700 3.70 25.53 -27.20
C GLY A 700 4.01 26.19 -25.82
N ALA A 701 3.17 27.15 -25.37
CA ALA A 701 3.32 27.76 -24.05
C ALA A 701 2.70 26.91 -22.91
N ALA A 702 1.80 26.00 -23.24
CA ALA A 702 1.11 25.13 -22.28
C ALA A 702 2.02 23.97 -21.85
N THR A 703 3.21 24.27 -21.32
CA THR A 703 4.19 23.29 -20.85
C THR A 703 3.93 22.88 -19.40
N VAL A 704 4.45 21.70 -19.01
CA VAL A 704 4.36 21.19 -17.63
C VAL A 704 4.97 22.17 -16.64
N ASP A 705 6.14 22.71 -16.98
CA ASP A 705 6.87 23.63 -16.11
C ASP A 705 6.16 24.98 -15.95
N ALA A 706 5.64 25.55 -17.04
CA ALA A 706 4.84 26.78 -16.99
C ALA A 706 3.55 26.57 -16.19
N THR A 707 2.90 25.43 -16.35
CA THR A 707 1.67 25.07 -15.64
C THR A 707 1.95 24.89 -14.14
N LEU A 708 3.03 24.21 -13.74
CA LEU A 708 3.38 24.02 -12.32
C LEU A 708 3.73 25.36 -11.65
N ARG A 709 4.49 26.22 -12.33
CA ARG A 709 4.76 27.57 -11.79
C ARG A 709 3.47 28.39 -11.62
N GLY A 710 2.54 28.27 -12.55
CA GLY A 710 1.26 28.98 -12.48
C GLY A 710 0.32 28.41 -11.42
N LEU A 711 0.40 27.10 -11.14
CA LEU A 711 -0.40 26.42 -10.10
C LEU A 711 0.06 26.78 -8.70
N ASP A 712 1.35 27.04 -8.49
CA ASP A 712 1.94 27.24 -7.17
C ASP A 712 1.34 28.51 -6.50
N GLY A 713 0.42 28.31 -5.56
CA GLY A 713 -0.31 29.38 -4.85
C GLY A 713 -1.43 30.06 -5.65
N ALA A 714 -1.82 29.54 -6.81
CA ALA A 714 -2.88 30.12 -7.63
C ALA A 714 -4.21 30.26 -6.87
N GLN A 715 -4.91 31.37 -7.04
CA GLN A 715 -6.26 31.57 -6.49
C GLN A 715 -7.29 30.72 -7.25
N LEU A 716 -7.17 30.66 -8.57
CA LEU A 716 -8.00 29.89 -9.47
C LEU A 716 -7.13 29.36 -10.61
N ALA A 717 -7.20 28.09 -10.88
CA ALA A 717 -6.60 27.47 -12.05
C ALA A 717 -7.64 26.68 -12.84
N HIS A 718 -7.61 26.79 -14.16
CA HIS A 718 -8.45 26.02 -15.07
C HIS A 718 -7.59 25.35 -16.14
N LEU A 719 -7.66 24.03 -16.19
CA LEU A 719 -6.86 23.20 -17.10
C LEU A 719 -7.80 22.41 -18.02
N ALA A 720 -7.86 22.79 -19.30
CA ALA A 720 -8.60 22.09 -20.34
C ALA A 720 -7.63 21.19 -21.13
N ALA A 721 -7.61 19.90 -20.85
CA ALA A 721 -6.64 18.97 -21.44
C ALA A 721 -7.20 17.55 -21.52
N HIS A 722 -6.56 16.68 -22.33
CA HIS A 722 -6.83 15.26 -22.22
C HIS A 722 -6.41 14.73 -20.85
N GLY A 723 -7.32 14.06 -20.14
CA GLY A 723 -7.07 13.39 -18.88
C GLY A 723 -6.94 11.88 -19.06
N HIS A 724 -6.09 11.28 -18.26
CA HIS A 724 -5.94 9.83 -18.20
C HIS A 724 -5.78 9.36 -16.76
N HIS A 725 -6.67 8.46 -16.34
CA HIS A 725 -6.58 7.82 -15.02
C HIS A 725 -5.80 6.51 -15.12
N ASP A 726 -4.69 6.40 -14.39
CA ASP A 726 -3.89 5.18 -14.32
C ASP A 726 -4.30 4.36 -13.07
N GLN A 727 -5.02 3.26 -13.28
CA GLN A 727 -5.53 2.42 -12.20
C GLN A 727 -4.42 1.65 -11.46
N GLN A 728 -3.32 1.33 -12.14
CA GLN A 728 -2.21 0.56 -11.57
C GLN A 728 -1.23 1.46 -10.80
N ASN A 729 -0.99 2.66 -11.34
CA ASN A 729 -0.06 3.64 -10.79
C ASN A 729 -0.74 5.01 -10.64
N VAL A 730 -1.62 5.13 -9.68
CA VAL A 730 -2.57 6.24 -9.55
C VAL A 730 -1.91 7.62 -9.49
N LEU A 731 -0.67 7.72 -8.96
CA LEU A 731 0.10 8.96 -8.96
C LEU A 731 0.63 9.36 -10.35
N PHE A 732 0.53 8.47 -11.34
CA PHE A 732 0.81 8.76 -12.75
C PHE A 732 -0.44 9.04 -13.59
N SER A 733 -1.62 9.16 -12.94
CA SER A 733 -2.77 9.82 -13.56
C SER A 733 -2.35 11.21 -14.00
N ARG A 734 -2.72 11.60 -15.22
CA ARG A 734 -2.09 12.73 -15.91
C ARG A 734 -3.04 13.58 -16.73
N LEU A 735 -2.58 14.81 -16.99
CA LEU A 735 -3.10 15.72 -18.01
C LEU A 735 -2.05 15.86 -19.11
N ASP A 736 -2.46 15.73 -20.36
CA ASP A 736 -1.55 15.86 -21.49
C ASP A 736 -1.32 17.36 -21.81
N LEU A 737 -0.06 17.82 -21.74
CA LEU A 737 0.36 19.19 -22.06
C LEU A 737 1.28 19.20 -23.29
N ALA A 738 1.74 20.38 -23.69
CA ALA A 738 2.46 20.58 -24.95
C ALA A 738 3.81 19.82 -25.02
N ASP A 739 4.51 19.72 -23.91
CA ASP A 739 5.83 19.08 -23.77
C ASP A 739 5.78 17.72 -23.07
N GLY A 740 4.58 17.23 -22.76
CA GLY A 740 4.38 15.92 -22.13
C GLY A 740 3.32 15.92 -21.04
N PRO A 741 3.17 14.81 -20.29
CA PRO A 741 2.15 14.68 -19.27
C PRO A 741 2.51 15.42 -17.96
N LEU A 742 1.54 16.20 -17.45
CA LEU A 742 1.51 16.66 -16.05
C LEU A 742 0.89 15.55 -15.20
N MET A 743 1.66 14.99 -14.30
CA MET A 743 1.26 13.85 -13.45
C MET A 743 0.76 14.30 -12.09
N ALA A 744 -0.09 13.50 -11.43
CA ALA A 744 -0.48 13.72 -10.03
C ALA A 744 0.73 13.74 -9.08
N TYR A 745 1.81 13.03 -9.43
CA TYR A 745 3.09 13.08 -8.74
C TYR A 745 3.73 14.48 -8.75
N ASP A 746 3.63 15.21 -9.88
CA ASP A 746 4.21 16.56 -10.02
C ASP A 746 3.52 17.57 -9.11
N VAL A 747 2.21 17.43 -8.92
CA VAL A 747 1.41 18.31 -8.08
C VAL A 747 1.83 18.25 -6.61
N GLN A 748 2.32 17.09 -6.13
CA GLN A 748 2.81 16.94 -4.76
C GLN A 748 4.06 17.78 -4.46
N ARG A 749 4.72 18.33 -5.48
CA ARG A 749 5.92 19.17 -5.38
C ARG A 749 5.63 20.66 -5.24
N LEU A 750 4.37 21.09 -5.38
CA LEU A 750 3.97 22.49 -5.26
C LEU A 750 4.35 23.05 -3.89
N SER A 751 4.82 24.30 -3.86
CA SER A 751 5.24 24.98 -2.65
C SER A 751 4.06 25.51 -1.85
N ALA A 752 3.04 25.98 -2.54
CA ALA A 752 1.78 26.40 -1.98
C ALA A 752 0.62 25.76 -2.76
N PRO A 753 -0.38 25.18 -2.07
CA PRO A 753 -1.52 24.59 -2.78
C PRO A 753 -2.33 25.70 -3.49
N PRO A 754 -2.81 25.44 -4.72
CA PRO A 754 -3.78 26.34 -5.36
C PRO A 754 -5.09 26.31 -4.58
N ARG A 755 -5.83 27.42 -4.52
CA ARG A 755 -7.10 27.49 -3.77
C ARG A 755 -8.25 26.79 -4.47
N GLN A 756 -8.34 26.95 -5.76
CA GLN A 756 -9.36 26.29 -6.57
C GLN A 756 -8.77 25.81 -7.88
N VAL A 757 -9.03 24.56 -8.21
CA VAL A 757 -8.61 23.94 -9.47
C VAL A 757 -9.81 23.37 -10.20
N VAL A 758 -9.95 23.74 -11.47
CA VAL A 758 -10.93 23.19 -12.40
C VAL A 758 -10.20 22.33 -13.41
N LEU A 759 -10.51 21.05 -13.45
CA LEU A 759 -9.96 20.08 -14.39
C LEU A 759 -11.01 19.76 -15.45
N SER A 760 -11.02 20.53 -16.53
CA SER A 760 -11.84 20.25 -17.70
C SER A 760 -11.17 19.15 -18.53
N ALA A 761 -11.23 17.94 -17.99
CA ALA A 761 -10.52 16.78 -18.49
C ALA A 761 -11.25 15.48 -18.15
N CYS A 762 -11.17 14.50 -19.04
CA CYS A 762 -11.79 13.20 -18.84
C CYS A 762 -11.08 12.43 -17.72
N ASP A 763 -11.84 11.65 -16.95
CA ASP A 763 -11.35 10.61 -16.03
C ASP A 763 -10.45 11.07 -14.85
N VAL A 764 -10.05 12.32 -14.75
CA VAL A 764 -9.13 12.79 -13.69
C VAL A 764 -9.79 12.92 -12.31
N GLY A 765 -11.12 12.95 -12.27
CA GLY A 765 -11.89 12.82 -11.03
C GLY A 765 -12.05 11.37 -10.57
N ARG A 766 -11.72 10.39 -11.42
CA ARG A 766 -11.70 8.99 -11.02
C ARG A 766 -10.66 8.74 -9.96
N ALA A 767 -10.97 7.83 -9.08
CA ALA A 767 -10.08 7.47 -7.99
C ALA A 767 -10.06 5.96 -7.79
N VAL A 768 -8.93 5.44 -7.38
CA VAL A 768 -8.83 4.10 -6.79
C VAL A 768 -9.12 4.23 -5.31
N VAL A 769 -10.10 3.47 -4.83
CA VAL A 769 -10.44 3.41 -3.41
C VAL A 769 -9.76 2.18 -2.81
N ARG A 770 -8.91 2.40 -1.81
CA ARG A 770 -8.22 1.36 -1.05
C ARG A 770 -8.93 1.06 0.28
N PRO A 771 -8.59 -0.02 0.99
CA PRO A 771 -9.16 -0.31 2.31
C PRO A 771 -9.11 0.89 3.25
N GLY A 772 -10.20 1.13 3.99
CA GLY A 772 -10.38 2.33 4.84
C GLY A 772 -10.87 3.56 4.08
N ASP A 773 -11.50 3.36 2.91
CA ASP A 773 -11.98 4.41 2.01
C ASP A 773 -10.90 5.45 1.67
N GLU A 774 -9.65 5.00 1.57
CA GLU A 774 -8.53 5.84 1.14
C GLU A 774 -8.61 6.07 -0.36
N VAL A 775 -8.64 7.33 -0.75
CA VAL A 775 -8.87 7.77 -2.13
C VAL A 775 -7.55 8.18 -2.77
N LEU A 776 -7.25 7.62 -3.95
CA LEU A 776 -6.08 7.94 -4.75
C LEU A 776 -6.50 8.36 -6.16
N GLY A 777 -5.88 9.41 -6.70
CA GLY A 777 -6.14 9.96 -8.03
C GLY A 777 -5.54 11.35 -8.17
N PHE A 778 -5.66 11.95 -9.32
CA PHE A 778 -5.18 13.32 -9.57
C PHE A 778 -5.89 14.34 -8.65
N THR A 779 -7.22 14.29 -8.59
CA THR A 779 -8.04 15.10 -7.69
C THR A 779 -7.71 14.87 -6.22
N ALA A 780 -7.53 13.62 -5.82
CA ALA A 780 -7.15 13.28 -4.44
C ALA A 780 -5.76 13.82 -4.08
N ALA A 781 -4.80 13.84 -5.01
CA ALA A 781 -3.47 14.43 -4.80
C ALA A 781 -3.57 15.95 -4.54
N LEU A 782 -4.39 16.68 -5.30
CA LEU A 782 -4.65 18.11 -5.06
C LEU A 782 -5.28 18.37 -3.68
N LEU A 783 -6.32 17.61 -3.32
CA LEU A 783 -6.94 17.73 -1.99
C LEU A 783 -5.95 17.40 -0.86
N HIS A 784 -5.10 16.39 -1.08
CA HIS A 784 -4.10 15.96 -0.08
C HIS A 784 -3.05 17.04 0.20
N ILE A 785 -2.58 17.76 -0.82
CA ILE A 785 -1.64 18.87 -0.61
C ILE A 785 -2.30 20.11 0.02
N GLY A 786 -3.63 20.11 0.17
CA GLY A 786 -4.38 21.17 0.84
C GLY A 786 -5.16 22.11 -0.09
N THR A 787 -5.35 21.76 -1.37
CA THR A 787 -6.27 22.50 -2.28
C THR A 787 -7.69 22.43 -1.71
N PRO A 788 -8.32 23.55 -1.33
CA PRO A 788 -9.64 23.53 -0.72
C PRO A 788 -10.75 23.03 -1.64
N THR A 789 -10.69 23.34 -2.93
CA THR A 789 -11.76 22.99 -3.89
C THR A 789 -11.19 22.53 -5.21
N VAL A 790 -11.69 21.38 -5.68
CA VAL A 790 -11.36 20.83 -7.01
C VAL A 790 -12.66 20.48 -7.74
N VAL A 791 -12.81 20.95 -8.97
CA VAL A 791 -13.89 20.54 -9.89
C VAL A 791 -13.30 19.63 -10.94
N SER A 792 -13.81 18.41 -11.07
CA SER A 792 -13.29 17.46 -12.07
C SER A 792 -14.34 16.41 -12.45
N SER A 793 -14.16 15.76 -13.60
CA SER A 793 -15.10 14.76 -14.10
C SER A 793 -14.76 13.36 -13.59
N VAL A 794 -15.76 12.62 -13.10
CA VAL A 794 -15.64 11.21 -12.65
C VAL A 794 -15.87 10.20 -13.77
N SER A 795 -16.18 10.66 -14.98
CA SER A 795 -16.35 9.85 -16.19
C SER A 795 -15.85 10.64 -17.38
N ARG A 796 -15.81 10.02 -18.57
CA ARG A 796 -15.53 10.77 -19.79
C ARG A 796 -16.63 11.77 -20.08
N VAL A 797 -16.25 12.91 -20.64
CA VAL A 797 -17.15 13.99 -21.04
C VAL A 797 -16.83 14.39 -22.49
N ALA A 798 -17.86 14.64 -23.30
CA ALA A 798 -17.64 15.13 -24.64
C ALA A 798 -17.07 16.57 -24.61
N ASP A 799 -16.08 16.84 -25.44
CA ASP A 799 -15.33 18.10 -25.50
C ASP A 799 -16.24 19.33 -25.63
N GLU A 800 -17.29 19.25 -26.48
CA GLU A 800 -18.27 20.32 -26.65
C GLU A 800 -19.18 20.51 -25.42
N VAL A 801 -19.51 19.45 -24.68
CA VAL A 801 -20.28 19.54 -23.43
C VAL A 801 -19.42 20.17 -22.33
N ALA A 802 -18.14 19.76 -22.19
CA ALA A 802 -17.22 20.36 -21.27
C ALA A 802 -17.06 21.87 -21.49
N PHE A 803 -16.85 22.29 -22.75
CA PHE A 803 -16.76 23.69 -23.12
C PHE A 803 -17.99 24.53 -22.69
N GLY A 804 -19.20 24.05 -23.00
CA GLY A 804 -20.43 24.73 -22.59
C GLY A 804 -20.58 24.89 -21.09
N VAL A 805 -20.40 23.76 -20.35
CA VAL A 805 -20.51 23.71 -18.88
C VAL A 805 -19.45 24.58 -18.21
N MET A 806 -18.19 24.51 -18.64
CA MET A 806 -17.11 25.26 -18.02
C MET A 806 -17.25 26.77 -18.26
N THR A 807 -17.65 27.19 -19.43
CA THR A 807 -17.95 28.60 -19.70
C THR A 807 -19.09 29.13 -18.82
N ALA A 808 -20.19 28.37 -18.70
CA ALA A 808 -21.30 28.71 -17.79
C ALA A 808 -20.87 28.72 -16.31
N TYR A 809 -20.06 27.75 -15.91
CA TYR A 809 -19.48 27.66 -14.55
C TYR A 809 -18.68 28.93 -14.19
N HIS A 810 -17.75 29.35 -15.03
CA HIS A 810 -16.95 30.55 -14.78
C HIS A 810 -17.75 31.83 -14.77
N ARG A 811 -18.80 31.94 -15.61
CA ARG A 811 -19.75 33.05 -15.54
C ARG A 811 -20.49 33.09 -14.20
N ALA A 812 -20.95 31.93 -13.70
CA ALA A 812 -21.59 31.85 -12.37
C ALA A 812 -20.63 32.20 -11.24
N LEU A 813 -19.35 31.75 -11.32
CA LEU A 813 -18.31 32.12 -10.32
C LEU A 813 -18.08 33.64 -10.29
N SER A 814 -17.97 34.30 -11.47
CA SER A 814 -17.72 35.74 -11.57
C SER A 814 -18.86 36.60 -11.00
N THR A 815 -20.07 36.03 -10.93
CA THR A 815 -21.23 36.70 -10.28
C THR A 815 -21.32 36.42 -8.78
N GLY A 816 -20.31 35.73 -8.17
CA GLY A 816 -20.21 35.50 -6.73
C GLY A 816 -20.81 34.17 -6.26
N ALA A 817 -21.22 33.26 -7.15
CA ALA A 817 -21.65 31.93 -6.78
C ALA A 817 -20.46 31.11 -6.23
N GLY A 818 -20.67 30.36 -5.13
CA GLY A 818 -19.67 29.38 -4.67
C GLY A 818 -19.48 28.24 -5.68
N PRO A 819 -18.32 27.53 -5.64
CA PRO A 819 -17.96 26.56 -6.69
C PRO A 819 -19.01 25.45 -6.90
N ALA A 820 -19.55 24.86 -5.83
CA ALA A 820 -20.57 23.82 -5.95
C ALA A 820 -21.90 24.36 -6.52
N ARG A 821 -22.27 25.60 -6.16
CA ARG A 821 -23.47 26.26 -6.70
C ARG A 821 -23.27 26.66 -8.18
N ALA A 822 -22.10 27.17 -8.52
CA ALA A 822 -21.77 27.52 -9.91
C ALA A 822 -21.84 26.29 -10.82
N LEU A 823 -21.33 25.12 -10.33
CA LEU A 823 -21.43 23.88 -11.08
C LEU A 823 -22.89 23.39 -11.23
N ALA A 824 -23.69 23.50 -10.18
CA ALA A 824 -25.11 23.12 -10.22
C ALA A 824 -25.90 23.98 -11.22
N LEU A 825 -25.60 25.27 -11.30
CA LEU A 825 -26.20 26.19 -12.28
C LEU A 825 -25.75 25.85 -13.71
N ALA A 826 -24.45 25.61 -13.90
CA ALA A 826 -23.89 25.28 -15.22
C ALA A 826 -24.40 23.94 -15.78
N ALA A 827 -24.71 22.97 -14.89
CA ALA A 827 -25.24 21.67 -15.30
C ALA A 827 -26.73 21.65 -15.61
N THR A 828 -27.46 22.78 -15.43
CA THR A 828 -28.90 22.82 -15.64
C THR A 828 -29.28 22.58 -17.11
N ASP A 829 -28.54 23.18 -18.05
CA ASP A 829 -28.80 23.06 -19.50
C ASP A 829 -28.15 21.78 -20.07
N GLU A 830 -27.15 21.21 -19.38
CA GLU A 830 -26.42 20.02 -19.81
C GLU A 830 -26.56 18.89 -18.77
N PRO A 831 -27.70 18.19 -18.69
CA PRO A 831 -28.02 17.26 -17.62
C PRO A 831 -27.15 15.98 -17.58
N LEU A 832 -26.36 15.72 -18.64
CA LEU A 832 -25.42 14.60 -18.72
C LEU A 832 -23.97 15.01 -18.41
N THR A 833 -23.80 15.86 -17.41
CA THR A 833 -22.52 16.44 -16.99
C THR A 833 -21.95 15.66 -15.80
N PRO A 834 -20.92 14.82 -16.00
CA PRO A 834 -20.34 14.02 -14.90
C PRO A 834 -19.30 14.79 -14.07
N PHE A 835 -19.31 16.11 -14.10
CA PHE A 835 -18.46 16.93 -13.25
C PHE A 835 -18.95 16.91 -11.79
N VAL A 836 -18.01 16.90 -10.88
CA VAL A 836 -18.23 16.88 -9.43
C VAL A 836 -17.34 17.94 -8.77
N CYS A 837 -17.91 18.65 -7.81
CA CYS A 837 -17.17 19.54 -6.93
C CYS A 837 -16.66 18.76 -5.71
N PHE A 838 -15.35 18.78 -5.49
CA PHE A 838 -14.71 18.12 -4.36
C PHE A 838 -14.14 19.17 -3.39
N GLY A 839 -14.16 18.88 -2.07
CA GLY A 839 -13.57 19.73 -1.05
C GLY A 839 -14.55 20.64 -0.33
N ALA A 840 -14.25 21.94 -0.29
CA ALA A 840 -15.07 22.92 0.47
C ALA A 840 -16.42 23.24 -0.19
N GLY A 841 -16.49 23.28 -1.54
CA GLY A 841 -17.72 23.60 -2.30
C GLY A 841 -17.90 25.06 -2.69
#